data_794ab5097dec859f45cfd4a5a02555a9
#
_entry.id   794ab5097dec859f45cfd4a5a02555a9
#
_cell.length_a   1.000
_cell.length_b   1.000
_cell.length_c   1.000
_cell.angle_alpha   90.00
_cell.angle_beta   90.00
_cell.angle_gamma   90.00
#
_symmetry.space_group_name_H-M   'P 1'
#
loop_
_entity.id
_entity.type
_entity.pdbx_description
1 polymer ?
#
loop_
_entity_poly.entity_id
_entity_poly.type
_entity_poly.pdbx_seq_one_letter_code
_entity_poly.pdbx_strand_id
1 'polypeptide(L)'
;MRRRLLGMVAAALACVVLLPAVARAQSAIVGVVKDTSGAVLPGVTVEAASDALIEKTRSVVSDGNGQYRIVDLRPGSYSVTFSLEGFQSFKRDALDLPAQFTMTINADMKVGSLEETLTVTGDAPTVDVQTAVHTSVLNREAIDAIPTGRTIQGMGQLIVGVSLNLPDTGGARAMQQTYMSTHGMTTANNTVMIDGMIVNGLQSDGAVQSYFNDAMNQEVSYQTSGIGAETSSGGVRLNMIPREGGNRWNGDFKSAYRPHQWQGSNLSDAYVKQGLKTGNGIDRIVDATLAQGGPIMKDRLWFFASARYFSVNNFIADTQFKDGSRGVDDQFIRSALARLTWQISSKWKLGAYQDEIDKYRGHDMQSKYEPETAAIQWFSPAYHTNQAKLTGTLTPRLLVEGGFSSNLEYYTNSYRPDVEKPRGTAEWYATTNQTEADLGGWRRAAQGQNTQSPARYNWQASASYVTGSHNIKTGVQYQRGTFYHTVDANGDLYQVYRSASTGIPYSVADSVVIRNTPLAKYGERLNYDVGIFLQDTFTMKRLTVSGGIRYEWLNSQVEGTSSPAGRFVPARTFAAVKNVPNWHNAAPRLSAVYDLFGNSKTALKYSLNRYNQARTTGIASAYNPFQSQTQSLAWTDLNGDGIAQGGLNFNADGTRQPACVYRTAGCEIDFSTLPANFGIASPNQYGAYPRTWNLEQGIEIQHELIPRLSVTGSWFKGAFHNLTRTLNQSWLYEGADPRQNPNYTPTTVYNVLTGAPITVYARTAAAQALPTRNLDTIDPNRKRTYNAFNMEFRARLGKGAQLFGGFAFERQLDVNCTAADNPNTLLMCDDTKNDVPFSKQFKVAGNYPLPYGIQFSGSFQTSAGPNGTPGTITSTQYMAITRGSTRYPANCPSPCPAGSVILPSTFQPATLSVPLIAPSAYFIQRINQLDLKLQKNFQFGRISFSPQLEVFNINNSDAMISVVTNNILSSSYRYANSIMQPRMIGVGAQLKW
;
A
#
# COMPACT_ATOMS: atom_id res chain seq x y z
N MET A 1 -23.20 25.66 -17.89
CA MET A 1 -22.47 24.47 -17.46
C MET A 1 -23.38 23.37 -16.93
N ARG A 2 -24.26 23.59 -15.93
CA ARG A 2 -25.22 22.58 -15.40
C ARG A 2 -26.10 21.91 -16.48
N ARG A 3 -26.65 22.66 -17.46
CA ARG A 3 -27.51 22.09 -18.53
C ARG A 3 -26.73 21.19 -19.51
N ARG A 4 -25.46 21.46 -19.77
CA ARG A 4 -24.62 20.59 -20.63
C ARG A 4 -24.21 19.32 -19.89
N LEU A 5 -23.98 19.40 -18.58
CA LEU A 5 -23.67 18.22 -17.76
C LEU A 5 -24.90 17.31 -17.62
N LEU A 6 -26.08 17.86 -17.41
CA LEU A 6 -27.35 17.12 -17.40
C LEU A 6 -27.65 16.49 -18.77
N GLY A 7 -27.35 17.19 -19.86
CA GLY A 7 -27.48 16.65 -21.21
C GLY A 7 -26.51 15.50 -21.49
N MET A 8 -25.26 15.59 -21.02
CA MET A 8 -24.29 14.49 -21.17
C MET A 8 -24.61 13.29 -20.27
N VAL A 9 -25.10 13.53 -19.07
CA VAL A 9 -25.58 12.48 -18.17
C VAL A 9 -26.84 11.81 -18.72
N ALA A 10 -27.76 12.57 -19.26
CA ALA A 10 -28.96 12.04 -19.92
C ALA A 10 -28.61 11.29 -21.21
N ALA A 11 -27.67 11.77 -22.02
CA ALA A 11 -27.18 11.07 -23.20
C ALA A 11 -26.41 9.81 -22.83
N ALA A 12 -25.59 9.83 -21.76
CA ALA A 12 -24.90 8.64 -21.26
C ALA A 12 -25.90 7.61 -20.69
N LEU A 13 -26.93 8.06 -19.97
CA LEU A 13 -28.02 7.18 -19.50
C LEU A 13 -28.82 6.61 -20.70
N ALA A 14 -29.11 7.42 -21.71
CA ALA A 14 -29.80 6.97 -22.91
C ALA A 14 -28.95 5.98 -23.72
N CYS A 15 -27.63 6.19 -23.82
CA CYS A 15 -26.72 5.21 -24.41
C CYS A 15 -26.66 3.90 -23.61
N VAL A 16 -26.70 3.96 -22.29
CA VAL A 16 -26.74 2.76 -21.41
C VAL A 16 -28.05 2.00 -21.57
N VAL A 17 -29.16 2.70 -21.84
CA VAL A 17 -30.49 2.10 -22.03
C VAL A 17 -30.67 1.50 -23.44
N LEU A 18 -29.93 2.00 -24.46
CA LEU A 18 -30.07 1.61 -25.85
C LEU A 18 -29.06 0.55 -26.32
N LEU A 19 -28.04 0.22 -25.55
CA LEU A 19 -27.10 -0.85 -25.89
C LEU A 19 -27.47 -2.14 -25.12
N PRO A 20 -27.54 -3.31 -25.75
CA PRO A 20 -27.67 -4.59 -25.06
C PRO A 20 -26.38 -4.83 -24.30
N ALA A 21 -26.45 -4.74 -22.99
CA ALA A 21 -25.30 -4.74 -22.09
C ALA A 21 -25.08 -6.10 -21.40
N VAL A 22 -23.93 -6.32 -20.78
CA VAL A 22 -23.29 -7.64 -20.74
C VAL A 22 -22.35 -7.91 -19.57
N ALA A 23 -22.38 -9.00 -18.85
CA ALA A 23 -21.96 -9.29 -17.48
C ALA A 23 -20.56 -9.79 -17.12
N ARG A 24 -19.92 -9.34 -16.07
CA ARG A 24 -19.04 -10.09 -15.13
C ARG A 24 -18.79 -9.35 -13.83
N ALA A 25 -18.77 -10.06 -12.68
CA ALA A 25 -17.88 -9.76 -11.55
C ALA A 25 -17.99 -10.70 -10.37
N GLN A 26 -18.49 -11.93 -10.49
CA GLN A 26 -18.49 -12.92 -9.43
C GLN A 26 -17.98 -14.24 -9.98
N SER A 27 -17.82 -15.24 -9.10
CA SER A 27 -17.42 -16.57 -9.55
C SER A 27 -18.46 -17.16 -10.50
N ALA A 28 -18.01 -17.99 -11.41
CA ALA A 28 -18.86 -18.63 -12.39
C ALA A 28 -18.52 -20.11 -12.53
N ILE A 29 -19.51 -20.91 -12.91
CA ILE A 29 -19.31 -22.29 -13.34
C ILE A 29 -19.68 -22.35 -14.83
N VAL A 30 -18.77 -22.87 -15.64
CA VAL A 30 -18.90 -22.94 -17.10
C VAL A 30 -18.53 -24.34 -17.59
N GLY A 31 -18.91 -24.69 -18.80
CA GLY A 31 -18.48 -25.93 -19.41
C GLY A 31 -19.22 -26.27 -20.69
N VAL A 32 -18.92 -27.44 -21.22
CA VAL A 32 -19.56 -28.01 -22.40
C VAL A 32 -20.20 -29.35 -22.01
N VAL A 33 -21.43 -29.53 -22.44
CA VAL A 33 -22.14 -30.82 -22.25
C VAL A 33 -22.10 -31.56 -23.57
N LYS A 34 -21.73 -32.85 -23.51
CA LYS A 34 -21.62 -33.77 -24.64
C LYS A 34 -22.28 -35.09 -24.32
N ASP A 35 -22.55 -35.84 -25.33
CA ASP A 35 -22.86 -37.28 -25.17
C ASP A 35 -21.57 -38.12 -25.20
N THR A 36 -21.72 -39.44 -24.97
CA THR A 36 -20.61 -40.37 -24.99
C THR A 36 -19.91 -40.55 -26.33
N SER A 37 -20.53 -40.09 -27.44
CA SER A 37 -19.94 -40.05 -28.77
C SER A 37 -19.06 -38.80 -29.01
N GLY A 38 -19.15 -37.82 -28.10
CA GLY A 38 -18.48 -36.54 -28.18
C GLY A 38 -19.30 -35.45 -28.89
N ALA A 39 -20.55 -35.75 -29.29
CA ALA A 39 -21.45 -34.75 -29.87
C ALA A 39 -21.95 -33.80 -28.77
N VAL A 40 -22.01 -32.49 -29.12
CA VAL A 40 -22.49 -31.48 -28.14
C VAL A 40 -23.99 -31.62 -27.90
N LEU A 41 -24.44 -31.41 -26.66
CA LEU A 41 -25.83 -31.50 -26.27
C LEU A 41 -26.42 -30.12 -25.96
N PRO A 42 -27.20 -29.52 -26.90
CA PRO A 42 -27.96 -28.30 -26.58
C PRO A 42 -29.22 -28.65 -25.77
N GLY A 43 -29.75 -27.67 -25.03
CA GLY A 43 -30.99 -27.83 -24.25
C GLY A 43 -30.86 -28.55 -22.93
N VAL A 44 -29.65 -28.89 -22.49
CA VAL A 44 -29.39 -29.48 -21.17
C VAL A 44 -29.65 -28.45 -20.07
N THR A 45 -30.49 -28.76 -19.12
CA THR A 45 -30.64 -27.96 -17.89
C THR A 45 -29.47 -28.24 -16.96
N VAL A 46 -28.72 -27.20 -16.61
CA VAL A 46 -27.59 -27.26 -15.68
C VAL A 46 -27.95 -26.46 -14.43
N GLU A 47 -28.03 -27.14 -13.30
CA GLU A 47 -28.39 -26.57 -12.01
C GLU A 47 -27.20 -26.62 -11.07
N ALA A 48 -26.80 -25.44 -10.52
CA ALA A 48 -25.85 -25.34 -9.42
C ALA A 48 -26.61 -25.14 -8.10
N ALA A 49 -26.39 -25.99 -7.15
CA ALA A 49 -26.97 -25.94 -5.82
C ALA A 49 -25.90 -25.71 -4.75
N SER A 50 -26.16 -24.82 -3.79
CA SER A 50 -25.24 -24.52 -2.70
C SER A 50 -25.94 -23.85 -1.54
N ASP A 51 -25.46 -24.11 -0.31
CA ASP A 51 -25.87 -23.36 0.88
C ASP A 51 -25.35 -21.90 0.86
N ALA A 52 -24.34 -21.60 0.03
CA ALA A 52 -23.85 -20.25 -0.18
C ALA A 52 -24.83 -19.39 -1.01
N LEU A 53 -25.71 -20.01 -1.78
CA LEU A 53 -26.76 -19.33 -2.53
C LEU A 53 -27.99 -19.11 -1.65
N ILE A 54 -28.54 -17.91 -1.74
CA ILE A 54 -29.78 -17.55 -1.03
C ILE A 54 -30.97 -18.35 -1.60
N GLU A 55 -31.02 -18.39 -2.91
CA GLU A 55 -32.02 -19.14 -3.69
C GLU A 55 -31.81 -20.64 -3.66
N LYS A 56 -30.75 -21.13 -3.01
CA LYS A 56 -30.30 -22.51 -2.90
C LYS A 56 -29.89 -23.15 -4.21
N THR A 57 -30.53 -22.84 -5.31
CA THR A 57 -30.21 -23.34 -6.64
C THR A 57 -30.25 -22.25 -7.68
N ARG A 58 -29.39 -22.37 -8.71
CA ARG A 58 -29.39 -21.52 -9.90
C ARG A 58 -29.23 -22.40 -11.14
N SER A 59 -30.09 -22.20 -12.14
CA SER A 59 -30.11 -23.04 -13.33
C SER A 59 -29.96 -22.21 -14.60
N VAL A 60 -29.34 -22.84 -15.60
CA VAL A 60 -29.20 -22.32 -16.98
C VAL A 60 -29.40 -23.48 -17.95
N VAL A 61 -29.58 -23.18 -19.24
CA VAL A 61 -29.70 -24.17 -20.31
C VAL A 61 -28.51 -24.07 -21.26
N SER A 62 -27.96 -25.21 -21.68
CA SER A 62 -26.87 -25.25 -22.67
C SER A 62 -27.32 -24.73 -24.02
N ASP A 63 -26.44 -23.98 -24.68
CA ASP A 63 -26.69 -23.39 -26.00
C ASP A 63 -26.53 -24.40 -27.17
N GLY A 64 -26.65 -23.92 -28.43
CA GLY A 64 -26.51 -24.72 -29.64
C GLY A 64 -25.14 -25.40 -29.80
N ASN A 65 -24.11 -24.96 -29.09
CA ASN A 65 -22.79 -25.56 -29.07
C ASN A 65 -22.57 -26.43 -27.79
N GLY A 66 -23.63 -26.72 -27.03
CA GLY A 66 -23.56 -27.45 -25.75
C GLY A 66 -22.90 -26.65 -24.66
N GLN A 67 -22.64 -25.37 -24.82
CA GLN A 67 -21.99 -24.54 -23.82
C GLN A 67 -23.00 -24.01 -22.82
N TYR A 68 -22.58 -23.95 -21.55
CA TYR A 68 -23.35 -23.33 -20.48
C TYR A 68 -22.48 -22.44 -19.60
N ARG A 69 -23.13 -21.47 -18.94
CA ARG A 69 -22.45 -20.56 -18.00
C ARG A 69 -23.41 -20.10 -16.92
N ILE A 70 -23.10 -20.45 -15.66
CA ILE A 70 -23.79 -19.98 -14.47
C ILE A 70 -22.93 -18.88 -13.85
N VAL A 71 -23.45 -17.65 -13.79
CA VAL A 71 -22.76 -16.46 -13.28
C VAL A 71 -23.30 -16.02 -11.94
N ASP A 72 -22.63 -15.06 -11.30
CA ASP A 72 -23.04 -14.47 -10.01
C ASP A 72 -23.12 -15.52 -8.90
N LEU A 73 -22.20 -16.47 -8.92
CA LEU A 73 -22.08 -17.47 -7.88
C LEU A 73 -21.21 -16.93 -6.75
N ARG A 74 -21.58 -17.29 -5.54
CA ARG A 74 -20.80 -16.96 -4.34
C ARG A 74 -19.73 -17.99 -4.09
N PRO A 75 -18.65 -17.59 -3.42
CA PRO A 75 -17.70 -18.55 -2.91
C PRO A 75 -18.39 -19.56 -1.98
N GLY A 76 -18.09 -20.83 -2.17
CA GLY A 76 -18.66 -21.90 -1.35
C GLY A 76 -18.61 -23.25 -2.05
N SER A 77 -19.14 -24.27 -1.38
CA SER A 77 -19.24 -25.62 -1.92
C SER A 77 -20.51 -25.77 -2.72
N TYR A 78 -20.39 -26.34 -3.91
CA TYR A 78 -21.49 -26.53 -4.87
C TYR A 78 -21.68 -27.98 -5.26
N SER A 79 -22.91 -28.30 -5.64
CA SER A 79 -23.21 -29.44 -6.49
C SER A 79 -23.78 -28.94 -7.82
N VAL A 80 -23.37 -29.56 -8.93
CA VAL A 80 -23.86 -29.21 -10.27
C VAL A 80 -24.51 -30.42 -10.88
N THR A 81 -25.79 -30.28 -11.26
CA THR A 81 -26.62 -31.35 -11.86
C THR A 81 -26.94 -30.99 -13.29
N PHE A 82 -26.78 -31.95 -14.18
CA PHE A 82 -27.10 -31.88 -15.61
C PHE A 82 -28.25 -32.80 -15.91
N SER A 83 -29.30 -32.29 -16.54
CA SER A 83 -30.52 -33.05 -16.86
C SER A 83 -31.02 -32.73 -18.27
N LEU A 84 -31.34 -33.80 -19.03
CA LEU A 84 -31.96 -33.72 -20.35
C LEU A 84 -32.84 -34.96 -20.53
N GLU A 85 -34.02 -34.77 -21.07
CA GLU A 85 -34.92 -35.89 -21.36
C GLU A 85 -34.27 -36.88 -22.32
N GLY A 86 -34.31 -38.17 -22.00
CA GLY A 86 -33.66 -39.25 -22.77
C GLY A 86 -32.19 -39.50 -22.33
N PHE A 87 -31.67 -38.79 -21.38
CA PHE A 87 -30.32 -38.97 -20.81
C PHE A 87 -30.36 -39.19 -19.29
N GLN A 88 -29.42 -39.99 -18.79
CA GLN A 88 -29.18 -40.11 -17.36
C GLN A 88 -28.77 -38.78 -16.74
N SER A 89 -29.31 -38.40 -15.60
CA SER A 89 -28.87 -37.23 -14.86
C SER A 89 -27.41 -37.39 -14.42
N PHE A 90 -26.58 -36.39 -14.70
CA PHE A 90 -25.18 -36.36 -14.30
C PHE A 90 -24.98 -35.32 -13.20
N LYS A 91 -24.40 -35.69 -12.07
CA LYS A 91 -24.19 -34.83 -10.90
C LYS A 91 -22.71 -34.78 -10.50
N ARG A 92 -22.21 -33.59 -10.24
CA ARG A 92 -20.86 -33.31 -9.67
C ARG A 92 -21.06 -32.69 -8.30
N ASP A 93 -20.57 -33.35 -7.26
CA ASP A 93 -20.66 -32.91 -5.86
C ASP A 93 -19.32 -32.40 -5.31
N ALA A 94 -19.36 -31.64 -4.20
CA ALA A 94 -18.22 -31.16 -3.42
C ALA A 94 -17.28 -30.24 -4.22
N LEU A 95 -17.85 -29.38 -5.06
CA LEU A 95 -17.11 -28.41 -5.87
C LEU A 95 -16.87 -27.14 -5.07
N ASP A 96 -15.66 -26.92 -4.61
CA ASP A 96 -15.28 -25.71 -3.87
C ASP A 96 -14.94 -24.57 -4.83
N LEU A 97 -15.84 -23.59 -4.94
CA LEU A 97 -15.76 -22.44 -5.83
C LEU A 97 -15.24 -21.21 -5.08
N PRO A 98 -13.99 -20.79 -5.32
CA PRO A 98 -13.45 -19.58 -4.71
C PRO A 98 -14.01 -18.29 -5.33
N ALA A 99 -13.82 -17.16 -4.65
CA ALA A 99 -14.15 -15.84 -5.20
C ALA A 99 -13.36 -15.52 -6.46
N GLN A 100 -14.03 -14.87 -7.42
CA GLN A 100 -13.43 -14.40 -8.68
C GLN A 100 -12.77 -15.52 -9.51
N PHE A 101 -13.24 -16.73 -9.37
CA PHE A 101 -12.77 -17.92 -10.09
C PHE A 101 -13.84 -18.40 -11.08
N THR A 102 -13.43 -18.72 -12.29
CA THR A 102 -14.30 -19.38 -13.26
C THR A 102 -13.95 -20.87 -13.31
N MET A 103 -14.80 -21.69 -12.71
CA MET A 103 -14.63 -23.13 -12.65
C MET A 103 -15.17 -23.77 -13.92
N THR A 104 -14.33 -24.52 -14.64
CA THR A 104 -14.75 -25.24 -15.85
C THR A 104 -15.14 -26.67 -15.51
N ILE A 105 -16.43 -27.04 -15.71
CA ILE A 105 -16.97 -28.37 -15.50
C ILE A 105 -17.62 -28.85 -16.78
N ASN A 106 -16.99 -29.79 -17.44
CA ASN A 106 -17.57 -30.47 -18.60
C ASN A 106 -18.35 -31.70 -18.14
N ALA A 107 -19.40 -32.07 -18.90
CA ALA A 107 -20.22 -33.23 -18.61
C ALA A 107 -20.39 -34.10 -19.87
N ASP A 108 -20.14 -35.40 -19.71
CA ASP A 108 -20.42 -36.40 -20.75
C ASP A 108 -21.63 -37.20 -20.28
N MET A 109 -22.80 -36.97 -20.91
CA MET A 109 -24.09 -37.58 -20.52
C MET A 109 -24.32 -38.88 -21.27
N LYS A 110 -24.83 -39.87 -20.59
CA LYS A 110 -25.20 -41.17 -21.16
C LYS A 110 -26.69 -41.21 -21.47
N VAL A 111 -27.06 -41.84 -22.60
CA VAL A 111 -28.46 -42.14 -22.88
C VAL A 111 -29.03 -43.09 -21.85
N GLY A 112 -30.22 -42.75 -21.29
CA GLY A 112 -30.88 -43.53 -20.24
C GLY A 112 -32.05 -42.76 -19.65
N SER A 113 -32.70 -43.33 -18.63
CA SER A 113 -33.81 -42.68 -17.94
C SER A 113 -33.36 -41.53 -17.05
N LEU A 114 -34.16 -40.47 -16.92
CA LEU A 114 -33.89 -39.29 -16.10
C LEU A 114 -33.81 -39.64 -14.59
N GLU A 115 -34.41 -40.73 -14.18
CA GLU A 115 -34.47 -41.21 -12.79
C GLU A 115 -33.12 -41.80 -12.33
N GLU A 116 -32.26 -42.19 -13.26
CA GLU A 116 -30.91 -42.67 -12.94
C GLU A 116 -29.93 -41.49 -12.85
N THR A 117 -29.39 -41.24 -11.66
CA THR A 117 -28.40 -40.16 -11.47
C THR A 117 -27.02 -40.75 -11.27
N LEU A 118 -26.13 -40.44 -12.21
CA LEU A 118 -24.70 -40.72 -12.06
C LEU A 118 -24.04 -39.63 -11.23
N THR A 119 -23.78 -39.88 -9.95
CA THR A 119 -23.05 -38.95 -9.09
C THR A 119 -21.56 -39.21 -9.16
N VAL A 120 -20.80 -38.19 -9.57
CA VAL A 120 -19.34 -38.20 -9.57
C VAL A 120 -18.84 -37.22 -8.53
N THR A 121 -18.23 -37.74 -7.47
CA THR A 121 -17.52 -36.95 -6.52
C THR A 121 -16.12 -36.70 -7.12
N GLY A 122 -15.94 -35.58 -7.75
CA GLY A 122 -14.69 -35.24 -8.43
C GLY A 122 -13.99 -34.05 -7.80
N ASP A 123 -12.67 -34.03 -7.95
CA ASP A 123 -11.87 -32.88 -7.50
C ASP A 123 -12.23 -31.62 -8.28
N ALA A 124 -12.42 -30.52 -7.55
CA ALA A 124 -12.63 -29.22 -8.17
C ALA A 124 -11.37 -28.81 -8.97
N PRO A 125 -11.52 -28.33 -10.23
CA PRO A 125 -10.40 -27.86 -11.02
C PRO A 125 -9.61 -26.78 -10.30
N THR A 126 -8.29 -26.88 -10.31
CA THR A 126 -7.36 -25.94 -9.68
C THR A 126 -6.76 -24.92 -10.65
N VAL A 127 -6.93 -25.16 -11.96
CA VAL A 127 -6.41 -24.32 -13.04
C VAL A 127 -7.54 -23.47 -13.63
N ASP A 128 -7.31 -22.16 -13.75
CA ASP A 128 -8.24 -21.26 -14.43
C ASP A 128 -7.85 -21.13 -15.90
N VAL A 129 -8.66 -21.71 -16.80
CA VAL A 129 -8.48 -21.65 -18.25
C VAL A 129 -9.32 -20.55 -18.92
N GLN A 130 -9.94 -19.66 -18.12
CA GLN A 130 -10.85 -18.63 -18.63
C GLN A 130 -10.33 -17.22 -18.41
N THR A 131 -9.47 -16.97 -17.40
CA THR A 131 -8.94 -15.64 -17.11
C THR A 131 -7.42 -15.65 -17.01
N ALA A 132 -6.79 -14.57 -17.50
CA ALA A 132 -5.36 -14.35 -17.36
C ALA A 132 -5.02 -13.54 -16.08
N VAL A 133 -5.99 -13.29 -15.22
CA VAL A 133 -5.75 -12.55 -13.97
C VAL A 133 -4.99 -13.43 -13.00
N HIS A 134 -3.83 -12.93 -12.55
CA HIS A 134 -3.07 -13.61 -11.50
C HIS A 134 -3.71 -13.31 -10.14
N THR A 135 -4.38 -14.31 -9.55
CA THR A 135 -5.20 -14.14 -8.33
C THR A 135 -4.82 -15.15 -7.27
N SER A 136 -4.62 -14.67 -6.05
CA SER A 136 -4.52 -15.48 -4.84
C SER A 136 -5.70 -15.21 -3.92
N VAL A 137 -6.37 -16.26 -3.48
CA VAL A 137 -7.56 -16.18 -2.60
C VAL A 137 -7.26 -16.87 -1.28
N LEU A 138 -7.55 -16.17 -0.19
CA LEU A 138 -7.58 -16.70 1.17
C LEU A 138 -9.04 -16.82 1.61
N ASN A 139 -9.52 -18.04 1.76
CA ASN A 139 -10.86 -18.32 2.28
C ASN A 139 -10.90 -18.21 3.81
N ARG A 140 -12.09 -18.26 4.39
CA ARG A 140 -12.29 -18.14 5.86
C ARG A 140 -11.46 -19.14 6.65
N GLU A 141 -11.34 -20.36 6.16
CA GLU A 141 -10.56 -21.41 6.84
C GLU A 141 -9.07 -21.06 6.88
N ALA A 142 -8.49 -20.60 5.78
CA ALA A 142 -7.11 -20.13 5.72
C ALA A 142 -6.87 -18.91 6.62
N ILE A 143 -7.81 -17.94 6.60
CA ILE A 143 -7.74 -16.73 7.44
C ILE A 143 -7.76 -17.09 8.93
N ASP A 144 -8.58 -18.07 9.33
CA ASP A 144 -8.68 -18.53 10.73
C ASP A 144 -7.49 -19.40 11.15
N ALA A 145 -6.95 -20.19 10.22
CA ALA A 145 -5.93 -21.19 10.51
C ALA A 145 -4.51 -20.62 10.56
N ILE A 146 -4.12 -19.83 9.55
CA ILE A 146 -2.72 -19.40 9.37
C ILE A 146 -2.36 -18.34 10.41
N PRO A 147 -1.20 -18.48 11.09
CA PRO A 147 -0.74 -17.49 12.04
C PRO A 147 -0.37 -16.19 11.32
N THR A 148 -1.08 -15.10 11.61
CA THR A 148 -0.84 -13.76 11.06
C THR A 148 -1.20 -12.70 12.09
N GLY A 149 -0.88 -11.43 11.81
CA GLY A 149 -1.35 -10.28 12.58
C GLY A 149 -2.84 -9.99 12.45
N ARG A 150 -3.60 -10.82 11.72
CA ARG A 150 -5.04 -10.66 11.46
C ARG A 150 -5.40 -9.31 10.84
N THR A 151 -4.51 -8.80 10.00
CA THR A 151 -4.73 -7.63 9.15
C THR A 151 -4.69 -8.04 7.68
N ILE A 152 -5.34 -7.28 6.81
CA ILE A 152 -5.32 -7.55 5.37
C ILE A 152 -3.90 -7.46 4.80
N GLN A 153 -3.07 -6.57 5.34
CA GLN A 153 -1.67 -6.44 4.97
C GLN A 153 -0.85 -7.63 5.46
N GLY A 154 -1.03 -8.04 6.73
CA GLY A 154 -0.35 -9.21 7.28
C GLY A 154 -0.70 -10.51 6.55
N MET A 155 -1.94 -10.63 6.03
CA MET A 155 -2.32 -11.72 5.12
C MET A 155 -1.67 -11.56 3.75
N GLY A 156 -1.58 -10.33 3.22
CA GLY A 156 -0.95 -10.02 1.94
C GLY A 156 0.54 -10.37 1.89
N GLN A 157 1.24 -10.35 3.03
CA GLN A 157 2.65 -10.77 3.07
C GLN A 157 2.87 -12.24 2.74
N LEU A 158 1.82 -13.09 2.81
CA LEU A 158 1.91 -14.50 2.44
C LEU A 158 1.86 -14.73 0.92
N ILE A 159 1.45 -13.73 0.15
CA ILE A 159 1.28 -13.82 -1.30
C ILE A 159 2.63 -13.63 -1.98
N VAL A 160 2.97 -14.53 -2.90
CA VAL A 160 4.21 -14.45 -3.70
C VAL A 160 4.19 -13.21 -4.58
N GLY A 161 5.33 -12.51 -4.70
CA GLY A 161 5.43 -11.26 -5.46
C GLY A 161 4.75 -10.03 -4.82
N VAL A 162 4.20 -10.16 -3.61
CA VAL A 162 3.75 -9.02 -2.81
C VAL A 162 4.78 -8.73 -1.72
N SER A 163 5.21 -7.49 -1.61
CA SER A 163 6.16 -7.04 -0.59
C SER A 163 5.49 -6.02 0.35
N LEU A 164 5.85 -6.09 1.64
CA LEU A 164 5.48 -5.07 2.62
C LEU A 164 6.65 -4.12 2.88
N ASN A 165 6.36 -2.86 3.17
CA ASN A 165 7.39 -1.88 3.57
C ASN A 165 8.07 -2.25 4.91
N LEU A 166 7.33 -2.91 5.81
CA LEU A 166 7.83 -3.39 7.10
C LEU A 166 7.33 -4.81 7.34
N PRO A 167 8.19 -5.74 7.80
CA PRO A 167 7.75 -7.09 8.16
C PRO A 167 6.86 -7.02 9.40
N ASP A 168 5.81 -7.82 9.41
CA ASP A 168 4.93 -7.97 10.57
C ASP A 168 5.20 -9.30 11.26
N THR A 169 5.52 -9.25 12.54
CA THR A 169 5.69 -10.42 13.40
C THR A 169 4.51 -10.47 14.38
N GLY A 170 3.59 -11.42 14.15
CA GLY A 170 2.48 -11.68 15.05
C GLY A 170 1.54 -10.49 15.31
N GLY A 171 1.45 -9.52 14.41
CA GLY A 171 0.60 -8.35 14.57
C GLY A 171 1.26 -7.17 15.27
N ALA A 172 2.56 -7.23 15.60
CA ALA A 172 3.26 -6.13 16.24
C ALA A 172 3.26 -4.83 15.40
N ARG A 173 3.07 -4.94 14.07
CA ARG A 173 2.96 -3.82 13.13
C ARG A 173 1.52 -3.53 12.67
N ALA A 174 0.54 -4.23 13.22
CA ALA A 174 -0.84 -4.18 12.77
C ALA A 174 -1.50 -2.79 12.85
N MET A 175 -1.02 -1.93 13.73
CA MET A 175 -1.52 -0.56 13.91
C MET A 175 -0.67 0.50 13.22
N GLN A 176 0.44 0.10 12.62
CA GLN A 176 1.26 1.00 11.83
C GLN A 176 0.80 0.99 10.37
N GLN A 177 1.13 2.04 9.63
CA GLN A 177 0.86 2.09 8.21
C GLN A 177 1.74 1.08 7.48
N THR A 178 1.17 -0.09 7.20
CA THR A 178 1.82 -1.13 6.44
C THR A 178 1.31 -1.09 5.01
N TYR A 179 2.22 -1.04 4.07
CA TYR A 179 1.92 -0.87 2.66
C TYR A 179 2.36 -2.08 1.86
N MET A 180 1.50 -2.49 0.92
CA MET A 180 1.79 -3.55 -0.05
C MET A 180 2.29 -2.95 -1.36
N SER A 181 3.23 -3.62 -2.00
CA SER A 181 3.69 -3.31 -3.35
C SER A 181 3.83 -4.59 -4.16
N THR A 182 3.67 -4.49 -5.48
CA THR A 182 3.87 -5.59 -6.44
C THR A 182 4.31 -5.03 -7.78
N HIS A 183 5.09 -5.78 -8.54
CA HIS A 183 5.52 -5.48 -9.91
C HIS A 183 6.07 -4.05 -10.11
N GLY A 184 6.84 -3.54 -9.14
CA GLY A 184 7.41 -2.19 -9.20
C GLY A 184 6.40 -1.05 -9.03
N MET A 185 5.14 -1.39 -8.76
CA MET A 185 4.10 -0.40 -8.47
C MET A 185 4.14 0.01 -7.01
N THR A 186 3.96 1.30 -6.76
CA THR A 186 3.87 1.85 -5.41
C THR A 186 2.48 1.60 -4.79
N THR A 187 2.38 1.77 -3.50
CA THR A 187 1.13 1.66 -2.74
C THR A 187 -0.01 2.52 -3.25
N ALA A 188 0.30 3.70 -3.79
CA ALA A 188 -0.69 4.58 -4.40
C ALA A 188 -1.45 3.93 -5.57
N ASN A 189 -0.90 2.86 -6.15
CA ASN A 189 -1.54 2.12 -7.25
C ASN A 189 -2.44 0.96 -6.77
N ASN A 190 -2.50 0.69 -5.48
CA ASN A 190 -3.35 -0.35 -4.94
C ASN A 190 -4.82 0.04 -4.99
N THR A 191 -5.68 -0.92 -5.28
CA THR A 191 -7.13 -0.75 -5.22
C THR A 191 -7.68 -1.66 -4.13
N VAL A 192 -8.32 -1.08 -3.13
CA VAL A 192 -8.96 -1.84 -2.04
C VAL A 192 -10.47 -1.76 -2.17
N MET A 193 -11.11 -2.92 -2.09
CA MET A 193 -12.55 -3.05 -2.30
C MET A 193 -13.18 -3.90 -1.21
N ILE A 194 -14.44 -3.62 -0.95
CA ILE A 194 -15.36 -4.47 -0.22
C ILE A 194 -16.48 -4.84 -1.19
N ASP A 195 -16.67 -6.14 -1.41
CA ASP A 195 -17.71 -6.66 -2.34
C ASP A 195 -17.65 -6.00 -3.73
N GLY A 196 -16.44 -5.73 -4.22
CA GLY A 196 -16.18 -5.09 -5.52
C GLY A 196 -16.36 -3.56 -5.55
N MET A 197 -16.74 -2.91 -4.45
CA MET A 197 -16.83 -1.46 -4.33
C MET A 197 -15.53 -0.87 -3.79
N ILE A 198 -15.01 0.18 -4.44
CA ILE A 198 -13.76 0.83 -4.05
C ILE A 198 -13.95 1.57 -2.71
N VAL A 199 -13.03 1.33 -1.76
CA VAL A 199 -13.00 1.96 -0.44
C VAL A 199 -11.66 2.64 -0.13
N ASN A 200 -10.86 2.94 -1.14
CA ASN A 200 -9.62 3.71 -0.96
C ASN A 200 -9.87 5.08 -0.33
N GLY A 201 -8.99 5.49 0.57
CA GLY A 201 -8.97 6.86 1.11
C GLY A 201 -8.55 7.92 0.08
N LEU A 202 -8.64 9.19 0.45
CA LEU A 202 -8.19 10.31 -0.39
C LEU A 202 -6.90 10.94 0.12
N GLN A 203 -6.09 10.22 0.85
CA GLN A 203 -4.77 10.71 1.22
C GLN A 203 -3.87 10.86 0.01
N SER A 204 -2.79 11.63 0.14
CA SER A 204 -1.89 11.95 -0.96
C SER A 204 -1.25 10.73 -1.61
N ASP A 205 -1.06 9.65 -0.86
CA ASP A 205 -0.49 8.39 -1.31
C ASP A 205 -1.53 7.39 -1.85
N GLY A 206 -2.84 7.70 -1.72
CA GLY A 206 -3.93 6.81 -2.11
C GLY A 206 -4.04 5.54 -1.26
N ALA A 207 -3.22 5.42 -0.24
CA ALA A 207 -3.24 4.27 0.64
C ALA A 207 -4.57 4.16 1.39
N VAL A 208 -4.91 2.95 1.74
CA VAL A 208 -6.02 2.69 2.64
C VAL A 208 -5.42 2.49 4.02
N GLN A 209 -5.61 3.45 4.89
CA GLN A 209 -5.29 3.30 6.31
C GLN A 209 -6.35 2.49 7.04
N SER A 210 -6.99 1.58 6.33
CA SER A 210 -8.12 0.84 6.87
C SER A 210 -7.65 -0.35 7.68
N TYR A 211 -8.06 -0.34 8.91
CA TYR A 211 -7.83 -1.40 9.89
C TYR A 211 -9.04 -2.32 9.95
N PHE A 212 -9.49 -2.81 8.80
CA PHE A 212 -10.69 -3.63 8.68
C PHE A 212 -10.63 -4.86 9.59
N ASN A 213 -11.75 -5.12 10.22
CA ASN A 213 -11.91 -6.30 11.05
C ASN A 213 -11.96 -7.57 10.17
N ASP A 214 -11.01 -8.49 10.37
CA ASP A 214 -10.94 -9.74 9.60
C ASP A 214 -12.16 -10.65 9.76
N ALA A 215 -12.90 -10.51 10.86
CA ALA A 215 -14.12 -11.28 11.11
C ALA A 215 -15.23 -11.02 10.07
N MET A 216 -15.19 -9.87 9.39
CA MET A 216 -16.12 -9.56 8.32
C MET A 216 -15.92 -10.42 7.07
N ASN A 217 -14.72 -10.91 6.84
CA ASN A 217 -14.35 -11.52 5.57
C ASN A 217 -14.77 -13.00 5.51
N GLN A 218 -15.53 -13.37 4.48
CA GLN A 218 -15.69 -14.75 4.04
C GLN A 218 -14.46 -15.19 3.26
N GLU A 219 -13.96 -14.30 2.41
CA GLU A 219 -12.75 -14.48 1.61
C GLU A 219 -12.06 -13.13 1.37
N VAL A 220 -10.77 -13.20 1.10
CA VAL A 220 -9.97 -12.05 0.64
C VAL A 220 -9.21 -12.48 -0.61
N SER A 221 -9.37 -11.73 -1.70
CA SER A 221 -8.65 -11.98 -2.94
C SER A 221 -7.62 -10.89 -3.22
N TYR A 222 -6.44 -11.32 -3.66
CA TYR A 222 -5.32 -10.48 -4.05
C TYR A 222 -5.03 -10.73 -5.52
N GLN A 223 -5.22 -9.72 -6.36
CA GLN A 223 -4.89 -9.74 -7.78
C GLN A 223 -3.67 -8.88 -8.00
N THR A 224 -2.64 -9.43 -8.65
CA THR A 224 -1.35 -8.77 -8.81
C THR A 224 -1.01 -8.46 -10.26
N SER A 225 -1.63 -9.15 -11.23
CA SER A 225 -1.40 -8.92 -12.67
C SER A 225 -2.60 -9.34 -13.52
N GLY A 226 -2.59 -8.95 -14.79
CA GLY A 226 -3.64 -9.32 -15.75
C GLY A 226 -4.99 -8.65 -15.50
N ILE A 227 -5.04 -7.60 -14.69
CA ILE A 227 -6.27 -6.96 -14.21
C ILE A 227 -7.01 -6.27 -15.37
N GLY A 228 -8.31 -6.51 -15.48
CA GLY A 228 -9.17 -6.02 -16.55
C GLY A 228 -9.45 -4.51 -16.55
N ALA A 229 -10.24 -4.05 -17.54
CA ALA A 229 -10.52 -2.63 -17.77
C ALA A 229 -11.36 -1.96 -16.66
N GLU A 230 -11.97 -2.71 -15.77
CA GLU A 230 -12.74 -2.21 -14.63
C GLU A 230 -11.90 -1.48 -13.59
N THR A 231 -10.58 -1.64 -13.61
CA THR A 231 -9.65 -1.04 -12.65
C THR A 231 -8.66 -0.11 -13.35
N SER A 232 -8.38 1.04 -12.75
CA SER A 232 -7.48 2.05 -13.28
C SER A 232 -6.01 1.61 -13.23
N SER A 233 -5.56 1.17 -12.08
CA SER A 233 -4.15 0.94 -11.75
C SER A 233 -3.77 -0.54 -11.73
N GLY A 234 -2.47 -0.81 -11.84
CA GLY A 234 -1.90 -2.15 -11.88
C GLY A 234 -1.21 -2.60 -10.60
N GLY A 235 -1.42 -1.94 -9.46
CA GLY A 235 -0.95 -2.40 -8.15
C GLY A 235 -1.76 -3.58 -7.62
N VAL A 236 -1.60 -3.91 -6.36
CA VAL A 236 -2.40 -4.96 -5.71
C VAL A 236 -3.88 -4.55 -5.72
N ARG A 237 -4.71 -5.34 -6.37
CA ARG A 237 -6.16 -5.23 -6.26
C ARG A 237 -6.65 -6.18 -5.20
N LEU A 238 -7.00 -5.63 -4.06
CA LEU A 238 -7.51 -6.35 -2.91
C LEU A 238 -9.03 -6.27 -2.89
N ASN A 239 -9.72 -7.42 -2.83
CA ASN A 239 -11.17 -7.44 -2.67
C ASN A 239 -11.55 -8.32 -1.48
N MET A 240 -12.20 -7.71 -0.51
CA MET A 240 -12.76 -8.37 0.65
C MET A 240 -14.20 -8.75 0.36
N ILE A 241 -14.53 -10.04 0.46
CA ILE A 241 -15.88 -10.56 0.32
C ILE A 241 -16.47 -10.74 1.73
N PRO A 242 -17.40 -9.87 2.15
CA PRO A 242 -17.90 -9.93 3.51
C PRO A 242 -18.92 -11.03 3.71
N ARG A 243 -19.00 -11.51 4.96
CA ARG A 243 -20.05 -12.41 5.44
C ARG A 243 -21.40 -11.69 5.38
N GLU A 244 -22.47 -12.43 5.07
CA GLU A 244 -23.80 -11.85 4.84
C GLU A 244 -24.87 -12.27 5.88
N GLY A 245 -24.49 -13.01 6.87
CA GLY A 245 -25.48 -13.71 7.73
C GLY A 245 -25.97 -14.97 7.06
N GLY A 246 -27.24 -15.27 7.17
CA GLY A 246 -27.87 -16.47 6.59
C GLY A 246 -29.16 -16.81 7.33
N ASN A 247 -29.84 -17.92 6.96
CA ASN A 247 -31.10 -18.32 7.58
C ASN A 247 -30.93 -18.95 8.96
N ARG A 248 -29.72 -19.13 9.43
CA ARG A 248 -29.40 -19.64 10.76
C ARG A 248 -28.61 -18.59 11.53
N TRP A 249 -28.90 -18.49 12.81
CA TRP A 249 -28.07 -17.70 13.71
C TRP A 249 -26.71 -18.38 13.85
N ASN A 250 -25.66 -17.66 13.58
CA ASN A 250 -24.27 -18.11 13.74
C ASN A 250 -23.41 -16.96 14.19
N GLY A 251 -22.44 -17.25 15.00
CA GLY A 251 -21.51 -16.26 15.49
C GLY A 251 -20.16 -16.86 15.84
N ASP A 252 -19.23 -15.98 16.11
CA ASP A 252 -17.94 -16.38 16.64
C ASP A 252 -17.37 -15.31 17.58
N PHE A 253 -16.74 -15.77 18.64
CA PHE A 253 -15.89 -14.97 19.50
C PHE A 253 -14.46 -15.45 19.35
N LYS A 254 -13.52 -14.53 19.15
CA LYS A 254 -12.10 -14.81 19.07
C LYS A 254 -11.35 -13.94 20.05
N SER A 255 -10.36 -14.52 20.70
CA SER A 255 -9.42 -13.77 21.53
C SER A 255 -7.99 -14.23 21.29
N ALA A 256 -7.04 -13.31 21.47
CA ALA A 256 -5.62 -13.61 21.49
C ALA A 256 -4.92 -12.69 22.49
N TYR A 257 -3.94 -13.25 23.19
CA TYR A 257 -3.13 -12.53 24.15
C TYR A 257 -1.66 -12.93 24.04
N ARG A 258 -0.78 -11.94 23.94
CA ARG A 258 0.67 -12.10 23.82
C ARG A 258 1.35 -11.14 24.79
N PRO A 259 1.75 -11.60 25.97
CA PRO A 259 2.44 -10.79 26.97
C PRO A 259 3.95 -10.74 26.69
N HIS A 260 4.62 -9.70 27.20
CA HIS A 260 6.07 -9.58 27.06
C HIS A 260 6.84 -10.69 27.77
N GLN A 261 6.31 -11.24 28.86
CA GLN A 261 6.96 -12.32 29.62
C GLN A 261 7.19 -13.59 28.81
N TRP A 262 6.42 -13.79 27.72
CA TRP A 262 6.54 -14.94 26.82
C TRP A 262 7.30 -14.57 25.54
N GLN A 263 8.01 -13.48 25.56
CA GLN A 263 8.84 -13.02 24.47
C GLN A 263 10.30 -13.39 24.73
N GLY A 264 11.01 -13.83 23.70
CA GLY A 264 12.45 -14.04 23.73
C GLY A 264 13.24 -12.74 23.66
N SER A 265 14.56 -12.86 23.65
CA SER A 265 15.48 -11.79 23.27
C SER A 265 16.25 -12.20 22.03
N ASN A 266 16.38 -11.29 21.07
CA ASN A 266 17.20 -11.47 19.87
C ASN A 266 18.25 -10.36 19.71
N LEU A 267 18.49 -9.58 20.76
CA LEU A 267 19.56 -8.57 20.76
C LEU A 267 20.91 -9.27 20.93
N SER A 268 21.70 -9.30 19.85
CA SER A 268 23.02 -9.92 19.86
C SER A 268 24.10 -8.97 20.40
N ASP A 269 25.20 -9.54 20.94
CA ASP A 269 26.36 -8.77 21.40
C ASP A 269 26.95 -7.89 20.27
N ALA A 270 26.80 -8.29 19.03
CA ALA A 270 27.23 -7.49 17.89
C ALA A 270 26.47 -6.17 17.80
N TYR A 271 25.17 -6.18 18.01
CA TYR A 271 24.34 -4.95 18.03
C TYR A 271 24.60 -4.11 19.29
N VAL A 272 24.82 -4.75 20.43
CA VAL A 272 25.19 -4.04 21.66
C VAL A 272 26.50 -3.28 21.47
N LYS A 273 27.50 -3.89 20.85
CA LYS A 273 28.77 -3.23 20.49
C LYS A 273 28.60 -2.07 19.50
N GLN A 274 27.57 -2.11 18.67
CA GLN A 274 27.18 -1.01 17.77
C GLN A 274 26.40 0.10 18.48
N GLY A 275 26.10 -0.05 19.76
CA GLY A 275 25.40 0.95 20.55
C GLY A 275 23.89 0.78 20.68
N LEU A 276 23.32 -0.32 20.16
CA LEU A 276 21.92 -0.67 20.37
C LEU A 276 21.77 -1.30 21.76
N LYS A 277 21.30 -0.52 22.75
CA LYS A 277 21.23 -0.96 24.15
C LYS A 277 20.02 -1.86 24.41
N THR A 278 18.91 -1.59 23.73
CA THR A 278 17.68 -2.38 23.84
C THR A 278 17.10 -2.66 22.45
N GLY A 279 16.60 -3.86 22.22
CA GLY A 279 15.92 -4.22 20.97
C GLY A 279 14.45 -3.80 20.98
N ASN A 280 13.80 -3.88 19.82
CA ASN A 280 12.35 -3.80 19.73
C ASN A 280 11.71 -4.99 20.46
N GLY A 281 10.46 -4.85 20.88
CA GLY A 281 9.71 -5.92 21.51
C GLY A 281 8.24 -5.54 21.65
N ILE A 282 7.44 -6.43 22.19
CA ILE A 282 6.08 -6.12 22.61
C ILE A 282 6.04 -5.93 24.13
N ASP A 283 5.24 -4.98 24.60
CA ASP A 283 4.76 -4.97 25.96
C ASP A 283 3.59 -5.96 26.09
N ARG A 284 2.58 -5.80 25.25
CA ARG A 284 1.46 -6.76 25.14
C ARG A 284 0.70 -6.56 23.84
N ILE A 285 0.08 -7.65 23.37
CA ILE A 285 -0.93 -7.62 22.31
C ILE A 285 -2.20 -8.26 22.87
N VAL A 286 -3.32 -7.55 22.74
CA VAL A 286 -4.66 -8.02 23.10
C VAL A 286 -5.55 -7.86 21.87
N ASP A 287 -6.22 -8.94 21.48
CA ASP A 287 -7.17 -8.94 20.37
C ASP A 287 -8.43 -9.69 20.79
N ALA A 288 -9.56 -9.04 20.77
CA ALA A 288 -10.85 -9.62 21.07
C ALA A 288 -11.88 -9.20 20.02
N THR A 289 -12.51 -10.16 19.38
CA THR A 289 -13.48 -9.95 18.31
C THR A 289 -14.73 -10.76 18.58
N LEU A 290 -15.89 -10.12 18.52
CA LEU A 290 -17.21 -10.75 18.53
C LEU A 290 -17.89 -10.53 17.19
N ALA A 291 -18.45 -11.58 16.60
CA ALA A 291 -19.20 -11.48 15.37
C ALA A 291 -20.48 -12.30 15.46
N GLN A 292 -21.57 -11.79 14.90
CA GLN A 292 -22.87 -12.42 14.88
C GLN A 292 -23.57 -12.17 13.56
N GLY A 293 -24.14 -13.21 12.96
CA GLY A 293 -24.99 -13.14 11.78
C GLY A 293 -26.27 -13.95 11.96
N GLY A 294 -27.28 -13.62 11.16
CA GLY A 294 -28.55 -14.35 11.17
C GLY A 294 -29.64 -13.66 10.37
N PRO A 295 -30.83 -14.27 10.31
CA PRO A 295 -31.98 -13.71 9.63
C PRO A 295 -32.69 -12.68 10.52
N ILE A 296 -32.98 -11.50 9.98
CA ILE A 296 -34.03 -10.62 10.47
C ILE A 296 -35.39 -11.14 9.97
N MET A 297 -35.42 -11.49 8.66
CA MET A 297 -36.53 -12.19 8.03
C MET A 297 -35.92 -13.34 7.21
N LYS A 298 -36.32 -14.59 7.53
CA LYS A 298 -35.85 -15.78 6.77
C LYS A 298 -36.09 -15.57 5.27
N ASP A 299 -35.11 -15.96 4.46
CA ASP A 299 -35.12 -15.97 3.01
C ASP A 299 -35.21 -14.57 2.38
N ARG A 300 -35.22 -13.47 3.17
CA ARG A 300 -35.39 -12.11 2.66
C ARG A 300 -34.45 -11.08 3.22
N LEU A 301 -34.20 -11.06 4.52
CA LEU A 301 -33.39 -10.00 5.15
C LEU A 301 -32.46 -10.60 6.21
N TRP A 302 -31.20 -10.40 6.03
CA TRP A 302 -30.15 -10.88 6.93
C TRP A 302 -29.28 -9.75 7.42
N PHE A 303 -28.66 -9.97 8.55
CA PHE A 303 -27.63 -9.09 9.08
C PHE A 303 -26.36 -9.86 9.41
N PHE A 304 -25.27 -9.16 9.42
CA PHE A 304 -23.99 -9.53 10.01
C PHE A 304 -23.43 -8.32 10.75
N ALA A 305 -23.02 -8.50 11.99
CA ALA A 305 -22.39 -7.46 12.80
C ALA A 305 -21.14 -8.00 13.48
N SER A 306 -20.17 -7.13 13.72
CA SER A 306 -18.94 -7.50 14.42
C SER A 306 -18.38 -6.31 15.17
N ALA A 307 -17.80 -6.57 16.34
CA ALA A 307 -17.04 -5.59 17.13
C ALA A 307 -15.67 -6.19 17.46
N ARG A 308 -14.62 -5.35 17.42
CA ARG A 308 -13.25 -5.72 17.75
C ARG A 308 -12.60 -4.70 18.66
N TYR A 309 -11.91 -5.17 19.67
CA TYR A 309 -10.92 -4.41 20.41
C TYR A 309 -9.55 -5.01 20.14
N PHE A 310 -8.63 -4.21 19.62
CA PHE A 310 -7.31 -4.64 19.27
C PHE A 310 -6.29 -3.64 19.83
N SER A 311 -5.43 -4.08 20.73
CA SER A 311 -4.37 -3.27 21.33
C SER A 311 -3.00 -3.90 21.06
N VAL A 312 -2.05 -3.08 20.64
CA VAL A 312 -0.67 -3.46 20.37
C VAL A 312 0.25 -2.45 21.03
N ASN A 313 0.83 -2.81 22.17
CA ASN A 313 1.82 -1.99 22.84
C ASN A 313 3.21 -2.52 22.51
N ASN A 314 4.06 -1.67 21.92
CA ASN A 314 5.40 -2.04 21.51
C ASN A 314 6.46 -1.34 22.34
N PHE A 315 7.44 -2.08 22.83
CA PHE A 315 8.70 -1.48 23.29
C PHE A 315 9.49 -0.97 22.07
N ILE A 316 9.93 0.25 22.15
CA ILE A 316 10.76 0.88 21.13
C ILE A 316 12.24 0.77 21.53
N ALA A 317 13.07 0.37 20.57
CA ALA A 317 14.51 0.21 20.80
C ALA A 317 15.14 1.51 21.31
N ASP A 318 16.05 1.39 22.26
CA ASP A 318 16.83 2.50 22.86
C ASP A 318 15.98 3.70 23.31
N THR A 319 14.81 3.41 23.87
CA THR A 319 13.88 4.43 24.35
C THR A 319 13.48 4.11 25.80
N GLN A 320 13.58 5.10 26.67
CA GLN A 320 13.24 4.97 28.09
C GLN A 320 12.47 6.21 28.57
N PHE A 321 11.52 5.99 29.46
CA PHE A 321 10.91 7.05 30.25
C PHE A 321 11.87 7.56 31.30
N LYS A 322 11.57 8.73 31.88
CA LYS A 322 12.41 9.36 32.93
C LYS A 322 12.52 8.52 34.18
N ASP A 323 11.56 7.66 34.47
CA ASP A 323 11.59 6.71 35.59
C ASP A 323 12.47 5.47 35.34
N GLY A 324 13.11 5.39 34.17
CA GLY A 324 13.94 4.28 33.71
C GLY A 324 13.19 3.12 33.09
N SER A 325 11.86 3.14 33.04
CA SER A 325 11.08 2.13 32.35
C SER A 325 11.27 2.22 30.84
N ARG A 326 11.08 1.11 30.13
CA ARG A 326 11.20 1.08 28.67
C ARG A 326 10.13 1.93 27.99
N GLY A 327 10.52 2.68 26.97
CA GLY A 327 9.57 3.43 26.15
C GLY A 327 8.58 2.51 25.46
N VAL A 328 7.30 2.78 25.64
CA VAL A 328 6.18 2.01 25.08
C VAL A 328 5.39 2.87 24.12
N ASP A 329 5.26 2.40 22.88
CA ASP A 329 4.30 2.91 21.91
C ASP A 329 2.95 2.20 22.16
N ASP A 330 2.08 2.85 22.90
CA ASP A 330 0.80 2.33 23.36
C ASP A 330 -0.30 2.63 22.33
N GLN A 331 -0.97 1.58 21.84
CA GLN A 331 -1.91 1.71 20.74
C GLN A 331 -3.15 0.84 20.93
N PHE A 332 -4.30 1.33 20.49
CA PHE A 332 -5.48 0.49 20.31
C PHE A 332 -6.32 0.92 19.09
N ILE A 333 -7.11 -0.04 18.61
CA ILE A 333 -8.18 0.15 17.65
C ILE A 333 -9.44 -0.48 18.23
N ARG A 334 -10.53 0.29 18.22
CA ARG A 334 -11.89 -0.22 18.40
C ARG A 334 -12.59 -0.13 17.07
N SER A 335 -13.29 -1.18 16.69
CA SER A 335 -14.10 -1.15 15.48
C SER A 335 -15.44 -1.81 15.71
N ALA A 336 -16.46 -1.26 15.07
CA ALA A 336 -17.80 -1.82 14.99
C ALA A 336 -18.27 -1.78 13.54
N LEU A 337 -18.76 -2.90 13.03
CA LEU A 337 -19.31 -2.96 11.69
C LEU A 337 -20.67 -3.63 11.68
N ALA A 338 -21.49 -3.21 10.73
CA ALA A 338 -22.77 -3.81 10.44
C ALA A 338 -22.96 -3.97 8.92
N ARG A 339 -23.50 -5.09 8.52
CA ARG A 339 -23.96 -5.37 7.16
C ARG A 339 -25.40 -5.83 7.17
N LEU A 340 -26.19 -5.29 6.25
CA LEU A 340 -27.53 -5.77 5.93
C LEU A 340 -27.52 -6.33 4.51
N THR A 341 -28.20 -7.44 4.31
CA THR A 341 -28.41 -8.05 3.00
C THR A 341 -29.91 -8.27 2.82
N TRP A 342 -30.49 -7.62 1.83
CA TRP A 342 -31.91 -7.70 1.54
C TRP A 342 -32.16 -8.26 0.14
N GLN A 343 -32.79 -9.41 0.07
CA GLN A 343 -33.34 -9.98 -1.16
C GLN A 343 -34.70 -9.31 -1.40
N ILE A 344 -34.70 -8.26 -2.19
CA ILE A 344 -35.91 -7.46 -2.47
C ILE A 344 -36.90 -8.30 -3.28
N SER A 345 -36.41 -9.04 -4.27
CA SER A 345 -37.16 -9.98 -5.09
C SER A 345 -36.24 -11.11 -5.57
N SER A 346 -36.75 -12.10 -6.31
CA SER A 346 -35.91 -13.14 -6.92
C SER A 346 -34.80 -12.59 -7.85
N LYS A 347 -34.96 -11.36 -8.34
CA LYS A 347 -34.01 -10.71 -9.27
C LYS A 347 -33.12 -9.64 -8.61
N TRP A 348 -33.54 -9.05 -7.49
CA TRP A 348 -32.89 -7.89 -6.92
C TRP A 348 -32.42 -8.12 -5.49
N LYS A 349 -31.16 -7.81 -5.24
CA LYS A 349 -30.52 -7.86 -3.92
C LYS A 349 -29.86 -6.52 -3.61
N LEU A 350 -30.04 -6.03 -2.38
CA LEU A 350 -29.38 -4.86 -1.83
C LEU A 350 -28.47 -5.29 -0.67
N GLY A 351 -27.22 -4.90 -0.73
CA GLY A 351 -26.27 -4.97 0.39
C GLY A 351 -25.97 -3.58 0.90
N ALA A 352 -26.02 -3.38 2.20
CA ALA A 352 -25.56 -2.17 2.88
C ALA A 352 -24.49 -2.54 3.92
N TYR A 353 -23.45 -1.73 4.03
CA TYR A 353 -22.32 -1.96 4.92
C TYR A 353 -21.88 -0.64 5.55
N GLN A 354 -21.61 -0.69 6.83
CA GLN A 354 -21.02 0.41 7.58
C GLN A 354 -19.95 -0.13 8.53
N ASP A 355 -18.82 0.53 8.59
CA ASP A 355 -17.72 0.26 9.53
C ASP A 355 -17.29 1.57 10.17
N GLU A 356 -17.12 1.53 11.48
CA GLU A 356 -16.62 2.64 12.29
C GLU A 356 -15.38 2.18 13.06
N ILE A 357 -14.32 2.95 12.95
CA ILE A 357 -13.02 2.66 13.55
C ILE A 357 -12.57 3.87 14.37
N ASP A 358 -12.26 3.63 15.63
CA ASP A 358 -11.58 4.54 16.53
C ASP A 358 -10.16 4.03 16.74
N LYS A 359 -9.17 4.84 16.40
CA LYS A 359 -7.75 4.52 16.55
C LYS A 359 -7.07 5.54 17.45
N TYR A 360 -6.36 5.03 18.42
CA TYR A 360 -5.51 5.81 19.32
C TYR A 360 -4.10 5.26 19.37
N ARG A 361 -3.12 6.15 19.42
CA ARG A 361 -1.72 5.85 19.61
C ARG A 361 -1.13 6.93 20.53
N GLY A 362 -0.83 6.55 21.75
CA GLY A 362 -0.44 7.52 22.80
C GLY A 362 0.98 8.03 22.65
N HIS A 363 1.91 7.14 22.24
CA HIS A 363 3.32 7.47 22.07
C HIS A 363 3.84 6.97 20.72
N ASP A 364 3.44 7.64 19.62
CA ASP A 364 4.05 7.41 18.30
C ASP A 364 5.48 7.96 18.30
N MET A 365 6.46 7.06 18.42
CA MET A 365 7.87 7.42 18.53
C MET A 365 8.78 6.43 17.82
N GLN A 366 9.99 6.88 17.57
CA GLN A 366 11.08 6.06 17.06
C GLN A 366 12.17 5.88 18.12
N SER A 367 13.17 5.07 17.80
CA SER A 367 14.35 4.86 18.63
C SER A 367 14.96 6.18 19.08
N LYS A 368 15.34 6.26 20.36
CA LYS A 368 16.01 7.41 20.99
C LYS A 368 15.20 8.70 21.11
N TYR A 369 13.87 8.61 20.93
CA TYR A 369 12.99 9.74 21.28
C TYR A 369 12.80 9.79 22.80
N GLU A 370 12.62 11.00 23.33
CA GLU A 370 12.16 11.22 24.70
C GLU A 370 10.64 10.98 24.76
N PRO A 371 10.16 9.89 25.39
CA PRO A 371 8.76 9.49 25.24
C PRO A 371 7.77 10.52 25.77
N GLU A 372 8.11 11.18 26.88
CA GLU A 372 7.21 12.13 27.56
C GLU A 372 6.95 13.39 26.74
N THR A 373 7.89 13.78 25.87
CA THR A 373 7.86 15.08 25.23
C THR A 373 7.89 15.00 23.71
N ALA A 374 8.71 14.12 23.14
CA ALA A 374 8.97 14.05 21.71
C ALA A 374 8.12 13.01 20.96
N ALA A 375 7.39 12.16 21.67
CA ALA A 375 6.42 11.27 21.05
C ALA A 375 5.21 12.06 20.55
N ILE A 376 4.65 11.62 19.41
CA ILE A 376 3.42 12.16 18.84
C ILE A 376 2.22 11.41 19.43
N GLN A 377 1.13 12.10 19.68
CA GLN A 377 -0.15 11.49 19.99
C GLN A 377 -0.98 11.43 18.69
N TRP A 378 -1.25 10.21 18.18
CA TRP A 378 -2.13 10.03 17.05
C TRP A 378 -3.53 9.64 17.54
N PHE A 379 -4.51 10.42 17.13
CA PHE A 379 -5.90 10.16 17.46
C PHE A 379 -6.78 10.28 16.21
N SER A 380 -7.49 9.19 15.88
CA SER A 380 -8.44 9.10 14.78
C SER A 380 -9.79 8.62 15.34
N PRO A 381 -10.62 9.55 15.88
CA PRO A 381 -11.87 9.20 16.54
C PRO A 381 -13.02 8.89 15.58
N ALA A 382 -12.83 9.22 14.31
CA ALA A 382 -13.89 9.12 13.31
C ALA A 382 -13.32 8.66 11.97
N TYR A 383 -13.31 7.34 11.80
CA TYR A 383 -12.96 6.71 10.55
C TYR A 383 -14.11 5.81 10.10
N HIS A 384 -14.80 6.23 9.03
CA HIS A 384 -16.02 5.58 8.58
C HIS A 384 -15.88 5.06 7.15
N THR A 385 -16.26 3.79 6.94
CA THR A 385 -16.44 3.21 5.62
C THR A 385 -17.92 2.87 5.45
N ASN A 386 -18.57 3.49 4.47
CA ASN A 386 -19.99 3.23 4.18
C ASN A 386 -20.11 2.68 2.76
N GLN A 387 -21.08 1.79 2.55
CA GLN A 387 -21.37 1.21 1.26
C GLN A 387 -22.84 0.83 1.13
N ALA A 388 -23.38 1.03 -0.07
CA ALA A 388 -24.64 0.44 -0.49
C ALA A 388 -24.46 -0.09 -1.92
N LYS A 389 -24.83 -1.35 -2.17
CA LYS A 389 -24.71 -2.02 -3.45
C LYS A 389 -26.00 -2.72 -3.81
N LEU A 390 -26.55 -2.38 -4.96
CA LEU A 390 -27.70 -3.04 -5.57
C LEU A 390 -27.20 -3.97 -6.68
N THR A 391 -27.62 -5.22 -6.64
CA THR A 391 -27.33 -6.25 -7.65
C THR A 391 -28.64 -6.74 -8.25
N GLY A 392 -28.76 -6.76 -9.56
CA GLY A 392 -29.94 -7.20 -10.27
C GLY A 392 -29.62 -8.26 -11.32
N THR A 393 -30.05 -9.50 -11.12
CA THR A 393 -30.01 -10.58 -12.12
C THR A 393 -31.30 -10.52 -12.94
N LEU A 394 -31.34 -9.64 -13.94
CA LEU A 394 -32.56 -9.34 -14.69
C LEU A 394 -33.01 -10.51 -15.54
N THR A 395 -32.04 -11.20 -16.16
CA THR A 395 -32.25 -12.47 -16.90
C THR A 395 -31.07 -13.41 -16.62
N PRO A 396 -31.12 -14.69 -16.97
CA PRO A 396 -29.96 -15.59 -16.89
C PRO A 396 -28.71 -15.10 -17.64
N ARG A 397 -28.89 -14.11 -18.52
CA ARG A 397 -27.80 -13.53 -19.32
C ARG A 397 -27.45 -12.09 -18.94
N LEU A 398 -28.27 -11.40 -18.16
CA LEU A 398 -28.09 -9.98 -17.84
C LEU A 398 -28.05 -9.73 -16.35
N LEU A 399 -26.89 -9.32 -15.85
CA LEU A 399 -26.64 -8.81 -14.49
C LEU A 399 -26.40 -7.31 -14.53
N VAL A 400 -26.94 -6.56 -13.62
CA VAL A 400 -26.63 -5.16 -13.40
C VAL A 400 -26.23 -4.92 -11.97
N GLU A 401 -25.24 -4.07 -11.77
CA GLU A 401 -24.76 -3.69 -10.45
C GLU A 401 -24.61 -2.18 -10.37
N GLY A 402 -24.96 -1.63 -9.24
CA GLY A 402 -24.79 -0.21 -8.98
C GLY A 402 -24.61 0.03 -7.50
N GLY A 403 -23.81 1.03 -7.15
CA GLY A 403 -23.62 1.31 -5.73
C GLY A 403 -22.87 2.59 -5.44
N PHE A 404 -22.84 2.86 -4.17
CA PHE A 404 -22.17 3.97 -3.54
C PHE A 404 -21.24 3.43 -2.45
N SER A 405 -20.06 4.05 -2.32
CA SER A 405 -19.19 3.87 -1.16
C SER A 405 -18.53 5.17 -0.74
N SER A 406 -18.18 5.28 0.51
CA SER A 406 -17.40 6.41 1.04
C SER A 406 -16.36 5.95 2.02
N ASN A 407 -15.25 6.69 2.06
CA ASN A 407 -14.20 6.57 3.05
C ASN A 407 -13.99 7.96 3.64
N LEU A 408 -14.27 8.11 4.92
CA LEU A 408 -14.25 9.37 5.65
C LEU A 408 -13.36 9.21 6.86
N GLU A 409 -12.35 10.04 6.97
CA GLU A 409 -11.40 9.96 8.07
C GLU A 409 -11.14 11.37 8.64
N TYR A 410 -10.97 11.42 9.94
CA TYR A 410 -10.44 12.57 10.66
C TYR A 410 -9.39 12.07 11.63
N TYR A 411 -8.18 12.63 11.59
CA TYR A 411 -7.16 12.31 12.56
C TYR A 411 -6.23 13.48 12.87
N THR A 412 -5.64 13.43 14.04
CA THR A 412 -4.63 14.37 14.51
C THR A 412 -3.34 13.63 14.83
N ASN A 413 -2.23 14.26 14.51
CA ASN A 413 -0.92 13.95 15.06
C ASN A 413 -0.52 15.16 15.90
N SER A 414 -0.79 15.08 17.18
CA SER A 414 -0.67 16.20 18.12
C SER A 414 0.59 16.07 18.98
N TYR A 415 1.02 17.19 19.52
CA TYR A 415 1.99 17.19 20.62
C TYR A 415 1.45 16.44 21.84
N ARG A 416 2.35 16.02 22.70
CA ARG A 416 2.01 15.66 24.09
C ARG A 416 1.41 16.89 24.78
N PRO A 417 0.38 16.72 25.63
CA PRO A 417 -0.29 17.86 26.26
C PRO A 417 0.65 18.82 27.00
N ASP A 418 1.69 18.28 27.65
CA ASP A 418 2.63 19.07 28.45
C ASP A 418 3.55 19.96 27.61
N VAL A 419 3.71 19.70 26.31
CA VAL A 419 4.58 20.47 25.40
C VAL A 419 3.81 21.30 24.39
N GLU A 420 2.49 21.18 24.33
CA GLU A 420 1.65 22.10 23.58
C GLU A 420 1.51 23.42 24.33
N LYS A 421 2.04 24.49 23.79
CA LYS A 421 2.10 25.80 24.43
C LYS A 421 1.52 26.88 23.53
N PRO A 422 0.91 27.94 24.10
CA PRO A 422 0.40 29.06 23.32
C PRO A 422 1.50 29.70 22.48
N ARG A 423 1.23 29.90 21.21
CA ARG A 423 2.16 30.50 20.26
C ARG A 423 2.71 31.85 20.74
N GLY A 424 4.02 32.03 20.66
CA GLY A 424 4.72 33.26 21.01
C GLY A 424 5.05 33.42 22.48
N THR A 425 4.68 32.49 23.35
CA THR A 425 5.10 32.51 24.77
C THR A 425 6.53 32.02 24.93
N ALA A 426 7.18 32.35 26.04
CA ALA A 426 8.52 31.84 26.36
C ALA A 426 8.56 30.31 26.37
N GLU A 427 7.52 29.67 26.90
CA GLU A 427 7.36 28.23 26.94
C GLU A 427 7.23 27.63 25.54
N TRP A 428 6.57 28.29 24.59
CA TRP A 428 6.45 27.86 23.22
C TRP A 428 7.81 27.80 22.51
N TYR A 429 8.70 28.74 22.78
CA TYR A 429 10.10 28.73 22.31
C TYR A 429 10.91 27.65 23.02
N ALA A 430 10.77 27.52 24.33
CA ALA A 430 11.52 26.56 25.15
C ALA A 430 11.17 25.09 24.85
N THR A 431 9.95 24.82 24.36
CA THR A 431 9.48 23.50 23.93
C THR A 431 9.74 23.19 22.46
N THR A 432 10.57 23.98 21.78
CA THR A 432 11.00 23.69 20.40
C THR A 432 11.73 22.34 20.34
N ASN A 433 11.42 21.53 19.32
CA ASN A 433 12.07 20.22 19.13
C ASN A 433 13.59 20.37 19.01
N GLN A 434 14.32 19.45 19.63
CA GLN A 434 15.75 19.25 19.44
C GLN A 434 15.98 17.85 18.83
N THR A 435 16.60 17.84 17.65
CA THR A 435 16.94 16.65 16.87
C THR A 435 18.44 16.40 16.94
N GLU A 436 18.87 15.19 17.28
CA GLU A 436 20.26 14.74 17.21
C GLU A 436 20.56 14.14 15.84
N ALA A 437 21.38 14.78 15.04
CA ALA A 437 21.62 14.39 13.64
C ALA A 437 22.49 13.13 13.50
N ASP A 438 23.42 12.89 14.42
CA ASP A 438 24.36 11.77 14.35
C ASP A 438 23.78 10.47 14.95
N LEU A 439 22.87 10.58 15.91
CA LEU A 439 22.28 9.45 16.63
C LEU A 439 20.79 9.22 16.37
N GLY A 440 20.08 10.20 15.79
CA GLY A 440 18.68 10.07 15.37
C GLY A 440 17.64 10.29 16.49
N GLY A 441 17.99 10.87 17.62
CA GLY A 441 17.07 11.13 18.74
C GLY A 441 16.29 12.43 18.65
N TRP A 442 15.11 12.50 19.28
CA TRP A 442 14.32 13.73 19.47
C TRP A 442 14.02 13.96 20.94
N ARG A 443 14.05 15.22 21.37
CA ARG A 443 13.66 15.64 22.71
C ARG A 443 12.93 16.98 22.72
N ARG A 444 12.35 17.37 23.86
CA ARG A 444 11.56 18.56 24.17
C ARG A 444 10.17 18.55 23.52
N ALA A 445 10.03 18.20 22.25
CA ALA A 445 8.76 18.05 21.54
C ALA A 445 8.93 17.19 20.29
N ALA A 446 7.86 16.80 19.61
CA ALA A 446 7.88 16.37 18.23
C ALA A 446 8.26 17.56 17.30
N GLN A 447 8.62 17.31 16.05
CA GLN A 447 8.98 18.36 15.11
C GLN A 447 7.82 19.24 14.63
N GLY A 448 6.57 18.86 14.91
CA GLY A 448 5.36 19.58 14.58
C GLY A 448 4.13 18.74 14.83
N GLN A 449 2.97 19.37 14.70
CA GLN A 449 1.67 18.75 14.81
C GLN A 449 0.83 19.02 13.56
N ASN A 450 -0.11 18.13 13.25
CA ASN A 450 -1.02 18.30 12.14
C ASN A 450 -2.38 17.67 12.42
N THR A 451 -3.40 18.18 11.73
CA THR A 451 -4.72 17.57 11.64
C THR A 451 -5.01 17.28 10.17
N GLN A 452 -5.63 16.15 9.89
CA GLN A 452 -5.98 15.75 8.52
C GLN A 452 -7.41 15.23 8.46
N SER A 453 -8.11 15.57 7.39
CA SER A 453 -9.49 15.13 7.17
C SER A 453 -9.74 14.77 5.70
N PRO A 454 -9.28 13.59 5.26
CA PRO A 454 -9.61 13.07 3.94
C PRO A 454 -11.04 12.54 3.90
N ALA A 455 -11.76 12.88 2.81
CA ALA A 455 -13.10 12.39 2.55
C ALA A 455 -13.22 12.00 1.07
N ARG A 456 -13.56 10.75 0.79
CA ARG A 456 -13.75 10.23 -0.56
C ARG A 456 -15.12 9.61 -0.72
N TYR A 457 -15.76 9.92 -1.82
CA TYR A 457 -17.05 9.38 -2.23
C TYR A 457 -16.91 8.75 -3.60
N ASN A 458 -17.45 7.54 -3.76
CA ASN A 458 -17.35 6.76 -4.98
C ASN A 458 -18.73 6.23 -5.36
N TRP A 459 -19.09 6.38 -6.63
CA TRP A 459 -20.27 5.77 -7.27
C TRP A 459 -19.78 4.91 -8.41
N GLN A 460 -20.36 3.74 -8.54
CA GLN A 460 -20.09 2.87 -9.67
C GLN A 460 -21.36 2.18 -10.13
N ALA A 461 -21.43 1.99 -11.44
CA ALA A 461 -22.45 1.18 -12.07
C ALA A 461 -21.81 0.35 -13.16
N SER A 462 -22.25 -0.87 -13.30
CA SER A 462 -21.83 -1.76 -14.36
C SER A 462 -22.97 -2.63 -14.81
N ALA A 463 -22.89 -3.00 -16.05
CA ALA A 463 -23.80 -3.94 -16.64
C ALA A 463 -22.99 -5.00 -17.37
N SER A 464 -23.51 -6.18 -17.31
CA SER A 464 -22.83 -7.31 -17.77
C SER A 464 -23.77 -8.35 -18.41
N TYR A 465 -23.51 -8.95 -19.67
CA TYR A 465 -24.35 -9.89 -20.48
C TYR A 465 -23.56 -11.04 -21.09
N VAL A 466 -23.99 -12.17 -21.00
CA VAL A 466 -23.38 -13.38 -21.53
C VAL A 466 -24.19 -13.88 -22.72
N THR A 467 -23.57 -14.07 -23.86
CA THR A 467 -24.22 -14.65 -25.02
C THR A 467 -23.27 -15.57 -25.79
N GLY A 468 -23.61 -16.86 -25.83
CA GLY A 468 -22.76 -17.84 -26.48
C GLY A 468 -21.32 -17.76 -26.05
N SER A 469 -20.42 -17.45 -26.96
CA SER A 469 -18.97 -17.33 -26.70
C SER A 469 -18.53 -15.99 -26.09
N HIS A 470 -19.40 -14.99 -26.08
CA HIS A 470 -19.06 -13.64 -25.64
C HIS A 470 -19.50 -13.36 -24.23
N ASN A 471 -18.67 -12.63 -23.53
CA ASN A 471 -18.94 -12.09 -22.24
C ASN A 471 -18.36 -10.69 -22.13
N ILE A 472 -19.16 -9.70 -22.48
CA ILE A 472 -18.76 -8.31 -22.59
C ILE A 472 -19.16 -7.58 -21.27
N LYS A 473 -18.42 -6.68 -20.70
CA LYS A 473 -18.74 -5.86 -19.52
C LYS A 473 -18.51 -4.39 -19.83
N THR A 474 -19.44 -3.54 -19.39
CA THR A 474 -19.29 -2.09 -19.44
C THR A 474 -19.63 -1.47 -18.10
N GLY A 475 -19.09 -0.30 -17.83
CA GLY A 475 -19.44 0.37 -16.61
C GLY A 475 -18.81 1.75 -16.49
N VAL A 476 -19.28 2.46 -15.48
CA VAL A 476 -18.84 3.80 -15.10
C VAL A 476 -18.47 3.84 -13.61
N GLN A 477 -17.42 4.54 -13.33
CA GLN A 477 -17.01 4.89 -11.96
C GLN A 477 -16.87 6.39 -11.89
N TYR A 478 -17.38 6.99 -10.81
CA TYR A 478 -17.27 8.40 -10.53
C TYR A 478 -16.82 8.59 -9.09
N GLN A 479 -15.74 9.33 -8.89
CA GLN A 479 -15.20 9.59 -7.57
C GLN A 479 -14.99 11.10 -7.40
N ARG A 480 -15.16 11.57 -6.16
CA ARG A 480 -14.83 12.94 -5.74
C ARG A 480 -14.46 12.97 -4.27
N GLY A 481 -13.86 14.08 -3.83
CA GLY A 481 -13.56 14.21 -2.41
C GLY A 481 -12.77 15.46 -2.07
N THR A 482 -12.43 15.60 -0.80
CA THR A 482 -11.63 16.70 -0.26
C THR A 482 -10.61 16.17 0.71
N PHE A 483 -9.46 16.84 0.80
CA PHE A 483 -8.45 16.53 1.77
C PHE A 483 -7.95 17.84 2.41
N TYR A 484 -8.30 18.07 3.67
CA TYR A 484 -7.91 19.26 4.40
C TYR A 484 -6.86 18.95 5.46
N HIS A 485 -6.01 19.94 5.70
CA HIS A 485 -4.89 19.88 6.61
C HIS A 485 -4.80 21.12 7.49
N THR A 486 -4.19 20.96 8.66
CA THR A 486 -3.56 22.05 9.43
C THR A 486 -2.16 21.60 9.80
N VAL A 487 -1.22 22.53 9.90
CA VAL A 487 0.14 22.24 10.39
C VAL A 487 0.60 23.36 11.31
N ASP A 488 1.18 22.98 12.44
CA ASP A 488 1.80 23.90 13.38
C ASP A 488 3.08 23.33 13.97
N ALA A 489 3.95 24.19 14.49
CA ALA A 489 5.20 23.78 15.12
C ALA A 489 5.63 24.77 16.19
N ASN A 490 6.07 24.27 17.35
CA ASN A 490 6.63 25.10 18.42
C ASN A 490 7.88 25.83 17.91
N GLY A 491 7.99 27.14 18.15
CA GLY A 491 9.05 27.99 17.65
C GLY A 491 9.09 28.19 16.14
N ASP A 492 8.14 27.63 15.35
CA ASP A 492 8.13 27.53 13.89
C ASP A 492 9.41 26.91 13.29
N LEU A 493 10.10 26.09 14.05
CA LEU A 493 11.32 25.41 13.63
C LEU A 493 11.57 24.15 14.45
N TYR A 494 12.56 23.38 14.07
CA TYR A 494 13.24 22.46 14.98
C TYR A 494 14.76 22.71 14.92
N GLN A 495 15.41 22.43 16.04
CA GLN A 495 16.84 22.64 16.23
C GLN A 495 17.59 21.33 15.98
N VAL A 496 18.67 21.41 15.24
CA VAL A 496 19.54 20.27 14.92
C VAL A 496 20.83 20.40 15.71
N TYR A 497 21.13 19.35 16.45
CA TYR A 497 22.36 19.21 17.21
C TYR A 497 23.21 18.07 16.66
N ARG A 498 24.48 18.12 16.92
CA ARG A 498 25.42 17.03 16.68
C ARG A 498 26.07 16.60 17.98
N SER A 499 26.58 15.37 17.96
CA SER A 499 27.46 14.89 19.03
C SER A 499 28.86 15.47 18.86
N ALA A 500 29.45 15.97 19.95
CA ALA A 500 30.86 16.33 19.95
C ALA A 500 31.74 15.10 19.64
N SER A 501 33.01 15.34 19.29
CA SER A 501 34.01 14.25 19.13
C SER A 501 34.11 13.33 20.35
N THR A 502 33.65 13.77 21.50
CA THR A 502 33.53 13.05 22.77
C THR A 502 32.33 12.08 22.80
N GLY A 503 31.46 12.09 21.78
CA GLY A 503 30.27 11.23 21.71
C GLY A 503 29.09 11.70 22.57
N ILE A 504 29.15 12.90 23.16
CA ILE A 504 28.06 13.45 23.99
C ILE A 504 26.93 13.93 23.05
N PRO A 505 25.71 13.35 23.16
CA PRO A 505 24.57 13.78 22.32
C PRO A 505 24.16 15.22 22.61
N TYR A 506 23.64 15.90 21.61
CA TYR A 506 23.13 17.28 21.68
C TYR A 506 24.12 18.31 22.20
N SER A 507 25.43 18.07 22.01
CA SER A 507 26.48 18.92 22.59
C SER A 507 26.88 20.07 21.69
N VAL A 508 26.61 20.01 20.40
CA VAL A 508 26.98 21.04 19.42
C VAL A 508 25.74 21.49 18.65
N ALA A 509 25.37 22.75 18.79
CA ALA A 509 24.36 23.37 17.94
C ALA A 509 24.89 23.45 16.50
N ASP A 510 24.13 22.94 15.52
CA ASP A 510 24.54 22.84 14.10
C ASP A 510 23.71 23.74 13.21
N SER A 511 22.40 23.52 13.21
CA SER A 511 21.48 24.24 12.33
C SER A 511 20.07 24.27 12.93
N VAL A 512 19.24 25.11 12.34
CA VAL A 512 17.78 25.07 12.54
C VAL A 512 17.11 24.74 11.22
N VAL A 513 15.98 24.02 11.32
CA VAL A 513 15.09 23.81 10.18
C VAL A 513 13.84 24.61 10.42
N ILE A 514 13.77 25.80 9.84
CA ILE A 514 12.61 26.69 9.95
C ILE A 514 11.44 26.17 9.11
N ARG A 515 10.22 26.51 9.53
CA ARG A 515 8.97 26.13 8.89
C ARG A 515 8.12 27.35 8.54
N ASN A 516 7.33 27.22 7.49
CA ASN A 516 6.36 28.23 7.07
C ASN A 516 5.04 28.17 7.88
N THR A 517 5.08 27.69 9.10
CA THR A 517 3.92 27.61 10.01
C THR A 517 3.57 28.99 10.62
N PRO A 518 2.33 29.20 11.07
CA PRO A 518 1.23 28.26 11.09
C PRO A 518 0.61 28.09 9.70
N LEU A 519 0.13 26.89 9.42
CA LEU A 519 -0.70 26.60 8.27
C LEU A 519 -2.12 26.34 8.76
N ALA A 520 -2.98 27.35 8.64
CA ALA A 520 -4.40 27.22 8.93
C ALA A 520 -5.05 26.22 7.96
N LYS A 521 -6.33 25.90 8.16
CA LYS A 521 -7.02 24.90 7.34
C LYS A 521 -6.83 25.19 5.84
N TYR A 522 -6.08 24.33 5.19
CA TYR A 522 -5.83 24.37 3.76
C TYR A 522 -6.10 22.98 3.17
N GLY A 523 -6.20 22.85 1.86
CA GLY A 523 -6.41 21.52 1.28
C GLY A 523 -6.60 21.49 -0.21
N GLU A 524 -6.94 20.31 -0.64
CA GLU A 524 -7.15 19.96 -2.04
C GLU A 524 -8.51 19.31 -2.24
N ARG A 525 -9.01 19.43 -3.47
CA ARG A 525 -10.24 18.80 -3.90
C ARG A 525 -9.99 17.93 -5.13
N LEU A 526 -10.44 16.71 -5.05
CA LEU A 526 -10.69 15.84 -6.21
C LEU A 526 -12.07 16.26 -6.74
N ASN A 527 -12.10 17.02 -7.83
CA ASN A 527 -13.35 17.47 -8.43
C ASN A 527 -14.10 16.29 -9.02
N TYR A 528 -13.39 15.43 -9.74
CA TYR A 528 -13.87 14.16 -10.26
C TYR A 528 -12.71 13.28 -10.72
N ASP A 529 -12.92 11.99 -10.59
CA ASP A 529 -12.16 10.92 -11.25
C ASP A 529 -13.21 10.00 -11.89
N VAL A 530 -13.37 10.12 -13.22
CA VAL A 530 -14.35 9.37 -14.01
C VAL A 530 -13.62 8.27 -14.74
N GLY A 531 -14.09 7.03 -14.60
CA GLY A 531 -13.63 5.90 -15.41
C GLY A 531 -14.80 5.28 -16.14
N ILE A 532 -14.72 5.19 -17.46
CA ILE A 532 -15.68 4.47 -18.31
C ILE A 532 -14.93 3.31 -18.95
N PHE A 533 -15.50 2.13 -18.94
CA PHE A 533 -14.83 0.98 -19.52
C PHE A 533 -15.78 0.06 -20.30
N LEU A 534 -15.21 -0.61 -21.26
CA LEU A 534 -15.82 -1.69 -22.03
C LEU A 534 -14.80 -2.82 -22.16
N GLN A 535 -15.23 -4.05 -21.96
CA GLN A 535 -14.39 -5.24 -22.06
C GLN A 535 -15.23 -6.39 -22.62
N ASP A 536 -14.68 -7.17 -23.54
CA ASP A 536 -15.25 -8.44 -23.98
C ASP A 536 -14.27 -9.59 -23.69
N THR A 537 -14.82 -10.73 -23.31
CA THR A 537 -14.10 -11.99 -23.21
C THR A 537 -14.76 -12.99 -24.14
N PHE A 538 -14.05 -13.32 -25.20
CA PHE A 538 -14.48 -14.26 -26.23
C PHE A 538 -13.82 -15.62 -26.02
N THR A 539 -14.62 -16.66 -25.86
CA THR A 539 -14.16 -18.04 -25.73
C THR A 539 -14.47 -18.83 -26.98
N MET A 540 -13.44 -19.37 -27.62
CA MET A 540 -13.55 -20.20 -28.82
C MET A 540 -12.77 -21.51 -28.56
N LYS A 541 -13.47 -22.61 -28.37
CA LYS A 541 -12.90 -23.93 -28.04
C LYS A 541 -11.94 -23.84 -26.86
N ARG A 542 -10.62 -23.94 -27.09
CA ARG A 542 -9.54 -23.94 -26.09
C ARG A 542 -8.94 -22.55 -25.86
N LEU A 543 -9.32 -21.57 -26.66
CA LEU A 543 -8.78 -20.23 -26.61
C LEU A 543 -9.81 -19.27 -26.02
N THR A 544 -9.42 -18.54 -24.99
CA THR A 544 -10.18 -17.41 -24.44
C THR A 544 -9.35 -16.14 -24.63
N VAL A 545 -9.90 -15.14 -25.31
CA VAL A 545 -9.29 -13.83 -25.52
C VAL A 545 -10.12 -12.78 -24.83
N SER A 546 -9.51 -11.93 -24.05
CA SER A 546 -10.17 -10.75 -23.45
C SER A 546 -9.54 -9.48 -23.98
N GLY A 547 -10.39 -8.60 -24.52
CA GLY A 547 -10.01 -7.28 -24.97
C GLY A 547 -10.85 -6.21 -24.27
N GLY A 548 -10.25 -5.12 -23.85
CA GLY A 548 -10.97 -4.04 -23.19
C GLY A 548 -10.27 -2.71 -23.32
N ILE A 549 -11.03 -1.65 -23.11
CA ILE A 549 -10.54 -0.29 -23.05
C ILE A 549 -11.17 0.43 -21.85
N ARG A 550 -10.37 1.23 -21.18
CA ARG A 550 -10.83 2.14 -20.14
C ARG A 550 -10.44 3.56 -20.51
N TYR A 551 -11.41 4.45 -20.48
CA TYR A 551 -11.19 5.89 -20.57
C TYR A 551 -11.31 6.52 -19.19
N GLU A 552 -10.37 7.39 -18.86
CA GLU A 552 -10.29 8.06 -17.55
C GLU A 552 -10.18 9.56 -17.72
N TRP A 553 -10.95 10.28 -16.89
CA TRP A 553 -10.87 11.72 -16.78
C TRP A 553 -10.73 12.10 -15.30
N LEU A 554 -9.55 12.58 -14.92
CA LEU A 554 -9.22 12.99 -13.55
C LEU A 554 -8.96 14.49 -13.51
N ASN A 555 -9.62 15.17 -12.58
CA ASN A 555 -9.40 16.59 -12.32
C ASN A 555 -9.34 16.86 -10.83
N SER A 556 -8.32 17.60 -10.41
CA SER A 556 -8.17 18.10 -9.04
C SER A 556 -7.74 19.54 -8.99
N GLN A 557 -7.82 20.15 -7.82
CA GLN A 557 -7.46 21.53 -7.56
C GLN A 557 -6.97 21.74 -6.14
N VAL A 558 -6.19 22.79 -5.94
CA VAL A 558 -5.90 23.37 -4.63
C VAL A 558 -7.02 24.34 -4.26
N GLU A 559 -7.49 24.28 -3.02
CA GLU A 559 -8.49 25.23 -2.49
C GLU A 559 -7.80 26.55 -2.14
N GLY A 560 -8.48 27.68 -2.41
CA GLY A 560 -8.02 28.99 -1.95
C GLY A 560 -8.20 29.14 -0.44
N THR A 561 -7.21 29.71 0.25
CA THR A 561 -7.27 29.88 1.69
C THR A 561 -6.32 30.96 2.19
N SER A 562 -6.39 31.29 3.49
CA SER A 562 -5.55 32.26 4.19
C SER A 562 -4.90 31.64 5.41
N SER A 563 -3.74 32.14 5.79
CA SER A 563 -3.05 31.74 7.03
C SER A 563 -2.48 32.98 7.73
N PRO A 564 -2.49 33.03 9.06
CA PRO A 564 -1.93 34.13 9.82
C PRO A 564 -0.41 34.20 9.69
N ALA A 565 0.18 35.29 10.16
CA ALA A 565 1.63 35.44 10.24
C ALA A 565 2.24 34.43 11.22
N GLY A 566 3.44 33.96 10.89
CA GLY A 566 4.30 33.17 11.75
C GLY A 566 5.64 33.86 11.99
N ARG A 567 6.54 33.18 12.67
CA ARG A 567 7.87 33.69 12.99
C ARG A 567 8.71 34.03 11.74
N PHE A 568 8.51 33.26 10.65
CA PHE A 568 9.32 33.35 9.43
C PHE A 568 8.52 33.68 8.18
N VAL A 569 7.20 33.92 8.32
CA VAL A 569 6.31 34.17 7.20
C VAL A 569 5.27 35.25 7.56
N PRO A 570 4.86 36.09 6.58
CA PRO A 570 3.78 37.07 6.79
C PRO A 570 2.40 36.37 6.86
N ALA A 571 1.39 37.12 7.24
CA ALA A 571 0.01 36.71 6.94
C ALA A 571 -0.17 36.68 5.42
N ARG A 572 -0.83 35.61 4.90
CA ARG A 572 -0.89 35.38 3.46
C ARG A 572 -2.19 34.73 3.02
N THR A 573 -2.61 35.08 1.82
CA THR A 573 -3.81 34.55 1.17
C THR A 573 -3.45 34.09 -0.23
N PHE A 574 -3.90 32.90 -0.61
CA PHE A 574 -3.71 32.35 -1.95
C PHE A 574 -5.06 32.00 -2.58
N ALA A 575 -5.18 32.31 -3.87
CA ALA A 575 -6.32 31.87 -4.66
C ALA A 575 -6.25 30.36 -4.97
N ALA A 576 -7.40 29.77 -5.31
CA ALA A 576 -7.44 28.38 -5.73
C ALA A 576 -6.61 28.14 -7.00
N VAL A 577 -5.84 27.05 -7.03
CA VAL A 577 -5.12 26.59 -8.22
C VAL A 577 -5.93 25.47 -8.87
N LYS A 578 -6.53 25.76 -10.03
CA LYS A 578 -7.44 24.84 -10.72
C LYS A 578 -6.69 23.94 -11.72
N ASN A 579 -7.28 22.79 -12.06
CA ASN A 579 -6.78 21.86 -13.08
C ASN A 579 -5.38 21.30 -12.78
N VAL A 580 -5.15 20.91 -11.56
CA VAL A 580 -3.88 20.37 -11.11
C VAL A 580 -4.08 18.95 -10.53
N PRO A 581 -4.07 17.90 -11.40
CA PRO A 581 -4.05 17.95 -12.86
C PRO A 581 -5.44 17.99 -13.50
N ASN A 582 -5.48 18.03 -14.85
CA ASN A 582 -6.65 17.70 -15.64
C ASN A 582 -6.23 16.71 -16.72
N TRP A 583 -6.42 15.41 -16.46
CA TRP A 583 -5.92 14.34 -17.32
C TRP A 583 -7.03 13.56 -18.01
N HIS A 584 -6.80 13.24 -19.28
CA HIS A 584 -7.62 12.38 -20.11
C HIS A 584 -6.77 11.23 -20.64
N ASN A 585 -7.10 10.00 -20.31
CA ASN A 585 -6.27 8.85 -20.63
C ASN A 585 -7.12 7.66 -21.10
N ALA A 586 -6.67 6.99 -22.16
CA ALA A 586 -7.16 5.69 -22.56
C ALA A 586 -6.18 4.60 -22.09
N ALA A 587 -6.72 3.48 -21.62
CA ALA A 587 -5.93 2.38 -21.09
C ALA A 587 -6.45 1.05 -21.67
N PRO A 588 -5.86 0.59 -22.79
CA PRO A 588 -6.20 -0.71 -23.38
C PRO A 588 -5.75 -1.86 -22.48
N ARG A 589 -6.52 -2.95 -22.53
CA ARG A 589 -6.28 -4.23 -21.85
C ARG A 589 -6.43 -5.35 -22.85
N LEU A 590 -5.48 -6.26 -22.89
CA LEU A 590 -5.50 -7.44 -23.73
C LEU A 590 -4.99 -8.64 -22.95
N SER A 591 -5.71 -9.76 -23.04
CA SER A 591 -5.19 -11.02 -22.53
C SER A 591 -5.71 -12.20 -23.32
N ALA A 592 -4.98 -13.31 -23.27
CA ALA A 592 -5.34 -14.57 -23.89
C ALA A 592 -5.01 -15.72 -22.94
N VAL A 593 -5.87 -16.73 -22.93
CA VAL A 593 -5.67 -17.98 -22.20
C VAL A 593 -5.90 -19.13 -23.18
N TYR A 594 -4.98 -20.07 -23.19
CA TYR A 594 -5.06 -21.25 -24.01
C TYR A 594 -4.98 -22.52 -23.17
N ASP A 595 -6.05 -23.33 -23.19
CA ASP A 595 -6.05 -24.68 -22.62
C ASP A 595 -5.23 -25.59 -23.52
N LEU A 596 -3.96 -25.85 -23.15
CA LEU A 596 -2.96 -26.47 -24.00
C LEU A 596 -3.38 -27.88 -24.47
N PHE A 597 -4.00 -28.65 -23.63
CA PHE A 597 -4.39 -30.03 -23.91
C PHE A 597 -5.91 -30.23 -24.04
N GLY A 598 -6.72 -29.20 -23.75
CA GLY A 598 -8.17 -29.25 -23.82
C GLY A 598 -8.83 -30.03 -22.67
N ASN A 599 -8.10 -30.28 -21.62
CA ASN A 599 -8.56 -31.02 -20.43
C ASN A 599 -8.64 -30.13 -19.15
N SER A 600 -8.48 -28.82 -19.33
CA SER A 600 -8.51 -27.78 -18.28
C SER A 600 -7.45 -27.97 -17.17
N LYS A 601 -6.38 -28.74 -17.45
CA LYS A 601 -5.29 -29.00 -16.50
C LYS A 601 -4.03 -28.17 -16.77
N THR A 602 -3.90 -27.61 -17.99
CA THR A 602 -2.74 -26.78 -18.35
C THR A 602 -3.17 -25.55 -19.10
N ALA A 603 -2.99 -24.37 -18.50
CA ALA A 603 -3.27 -23.09 -19.12
C ALA A 603 -1.96 -22.35 -19.44
N LEU A 604 -1.84 -21.88 -20.69
CA LEU A 604 -0.88 -20.86 -21.07
C LEU A 604 -1.60 -19.52 -21.11
N LYS A 605 -1.11 -18.53 -20.38
CA LYS A 605 -1.74 -17.22 -20.25
C LYS A 605 -0.79 -16.13 -20.71
N TYR A 606 -1.33 -15.14 -21.39
CA TYR A 606 -0.64 -13.92 -21.80
C TYR A 606 -1.47 -12.71 -21.44
N SER A 607 -0.82 -11.65 -20.98
CA SER A 607 -1.45 -10.36 -20.74
C SER A 607 -0.58 -9.21 -21.21
N LEU A 608 -1.21 -8.17 -21.77
CA LEU A 608 -0.59 -6.91 -22.19
C LEU A 608 -1.52 -5.77 -21.79
N ASN A 609 -1.15 -5.05 -20.74
CA ASN A 609 -2.04 -4.10 -20.12
C ASN A 609 -1.35 -2.75 -19.89
N ARG A 610 -2.00 -1.68 -20.32
CA ARG A 610 -1.62 -0.33 -19.94
C ARG A 610 -2.35 0.06 -18.65
N TYR A 611 -1.61 0.38 -17.59
CA TYR A 611 -2.14 0.89 -16.34
C TYR A 611 -1.73 2.33 -16.14
N ASN A 612 -2.70 3.21 -15.91
CA ASN A 612 -2.42 4.58 -15.53
C ASN A 612 -2.08 4.61 -14.03
N GLN A 613 -1.05 5.37 -13.65
CA GLN A 613 -0.72 5.51 -12.26
C GLN A 613 -1.90 6.11 -11.50
N ALA A 614 -2.37 5.43 -10.45
CA ALA A 614 -3.40 5.98 -9.60
C ALA A 614 -2.91 7.28 -8.95
N ARG A 615 -3.79 8.26 -8.86
CA ARG A 615 -3.51 9.51 -8.16
C ARG A 615 -4.75 9.90 -7.36
N THR A 616 -4.49 10.54 -6.25
CA THR A 616 -5.51 11.17 -5.43
C THR A 616 -5.37 12.69 -5.56
N THR A 617 -5.39 13.42 -4.47
CA THR A 617 -5.05 14.84 -4.41
C THR A 617 -3.55 15.11 -4.31
N GLY A 618 -2.69 14.09 -4.27
CA GLY A 618 -1.25 14.25 -4.03
C GLY A 618 -0.53 15.14 -5.04
N ILE A 619 -0.99 15.20 -6.30
CA ILE A 619 -0.45 16.14 -7.28
C ILE A 619 -0.86 17.57 -6.93
N ALA A 620 -2.14 17.81 -6.66
CA ALA A 620 -2.59 19.14 -6.23
C ALA A 620 -1.86 19.59 -4.96
N SER A 621 -1.68 18.69 -4.00
CA SER A 621 -0.93 18.96 -2.76
C SER A 621 0.49 19.43 -3.04
N ALA A 622 1.20 18.85 -4.02
CA ALA A 622 2.55 19.27 -4.37
C ALA A 622 2.66 20.73 -4.86
N TYR A 623 1.57 21.29 -5.36
CA TYR A 623 1.52 22.68 -5.85
C TYR A 623 0.70 23.60 -4.93
N ASN A 624 0.31 23.11 -3.75
CA ASN A 624 -0.37 23.92 -2.77
C ASN A 624 0.61 24.97 -2.20
N PRO A 625 0.30 26.28 -2.29
CA PRO A 625 1.17 27.33 -1.72
C PRO A 625 1.30 27.21 -0.20
N PHE A 626 0.34 26.58 0.47
CA PHE A 626 0.39 26.28 1.89
C PHE A 626 1.01 24.91 2.20
N GLN A 627 1.58 24.22 1.21
CA GLN A 627 2.37 23.04 1.51
C GLN A 627 3.43 23.36 2.57
N SER A 628 3.61 22.46 3.53
CA SER A 628 4.64 22.62 4.54
C SER A 628 6.02 22.75 3.88
N GLN A 629 6.61 23.91 4.02
CA GLN A 629 7.94 24.23 3.52
C GLN A 629 8.91 24.25 4.70
N THR A 630 10.10 23.75 4.48
CA THR A 630 11.19 23.77 5.46
C THR A 630 12.48 24.28 4.79
N GLN A 631 13.31 24.96 5.56
CA GLN A 631 14.62 25.39 5.14
C GLN A 631 15.63 25.23 6.26
N SER A 632 16.72 24.54 5.98
CA SER A 632 17.83 24.42 6.94
C SER A 632 18.73 25.66 6.85
N LEU A 633 18.98 26.28 7.99
CA LEU A 633 19.82 27.46 8.14
C LEU A 633 20.89 27.21 9.21
N ALA A 634 22.05 27.79 9.08
CA ALA A 634 23.08 27.72 10.12
C ALA A 634 22.59 28.42 11.40
N TRP A 635 22.95 27.87 12.54
CA TRP A 635 22.60 28.40 13.85
C TRP A 635 23.76 28.29 14.81
N THR A 636 23.89 29.26 15.67
CA THR A 636 24.87 29.28 16.77
C THR A 636 24.19 29.74 18.04
N ASP A 637 24.14 28.87 19.05
CA ASP A 637 23.64 29.21 20.39
C ASP A 637 24.67 30.12 21.09
N LEU A 638 24.44 31.44 21.09
CA LEU A 638 25.40 32.41 21.60
C LEU A 638 25.35 32.59 23.11
N ASN A 639 24.17 32.44 23.69
CA ASN A 639 23.92 32.64 25.09
C ASN A 639 23.85 31.32 25.89
N GLY A 640 23.88 30.17 25.19
CA GLY A 640 23.86 28.85 25.81
C GLY A 640 22.51 28.42 26.40
N ASP A 641 21.42 29.12 26.04
CA ASP A 641 20.07 28.77 26.54
C ASP A 641 19.40 27.61 25.83
N GLY A 642 19.97 27.18 24.71
CA GLY A 642 19.44 26.12 23.86
C GLY A 642 18.15 26.50 23.15
N ILE A 643 17.88 27.77 22.90
CA ILE A 643 16.74 28.32 22.19
C ILE A 643 17.24 29.15 21.01
N ALA A 644 16.96 28.73 19.80
CA ALA A 644 17.38 29.49 18.60
C ALA A 644 16.66 30.85 18.50
N GLN A 645 17.41 31.93 18.63
CA GLN A 645 16.91 33.30 18.61
C GLN A 645 16.96 33.90 17.19
N GLY A 646 16.01 34.80 16.90
CA GLY A 646 15.86 35.49 15.63
C GLY A 646 14.54 35.15 14.92
N GLY A 647 14.13 36.08 14.08
CA GLY A 647 12.90 35.95 13.29
C GLY A 647 12.96 36.89 12.08
N LEU A 648 11.91 36.91 11.30
CA LEU A 648 11.79 37.80 10.13
C LEU A 648 10.67 38.81 10.36
N ASN A 649 10.92 40.04 9.97
CA ASN A 649 9.92 41.09 9.93
C ASN A 649 9.46 41.31 8.47
N PHE A 650 8.23 41.75 8.31
CA PHE A 650 7.61 41.96 7.02
C PHE A 650 6.97 43.33 6.95
N ASN A 651 7.01 43.93 5.76
CA ASN A 651 6.26 45.14 5.45
C ASN A 651 4.77 44.85 5.32
N ALA A 652 3.96 45.86 5.27
CA ALA A 652 2.49 45.71 5.12
C ALA A 652 2.08 45.02 3.80
N ASP A 653 2.93 45.11 2.77
CA ASP A 653 2.75 44.40 1.49
C ASP A 653 3.23 42.93 1.51
N GLY A 654 3.73 42.45 2.65
CA GLY A 654 4.24 41.08 2.82
C GLY A 654 5.69 40.91 2.37
N THR A 655 6.35 41.97 1.89
CA THR A 655 7.78 41.89 1.55
C THR A 655 8.64 41.79 2.81
N ARG A 656 9.73 40.99 2.70
CA ARG A 656 10.65 40.76 3.81
C ARG A 656 11.49 42.02 4.08
N GLN A 657 11.57 42.44 5.33
CA GLN A 657 12.52 43.43 5.79
C GLN A 657 13.95 42.83 5.88
N PRO A 658 15.02 43.64 5.91
CA PRO A 658 16.35 43.14 6.17
C PRO A 658 16.40 42.29 7.43
N ALA A 659 16.99 41.09 7.31
CA ALA A 659 17.18 40.21 8.46
C ALA A 659 18.17 40.80 9.47
N CYS A 660 18.08 40.42 10.70
CA CYS A 660 19.06 40.74 11.73
C CYS A 660 20.45 40.19 11.36
N VAL A 661 21.49 40.77 11.90
CA VAL A 661 22.89 40.38 11.65
C VAL A 661 23.21 39.09 12.41
N TYR A 662 23.55 38.06 11.68
CA TYR A 662 23.92 36.75 12.24
C TYR A 662 25.09 36.87 13.26
N ARG A 663 24.98 36.10 14.36
CA ARG A 663 25.92 36.12 15.48
C ARG A 663 25.95 37.47 16.27
N THR A 664 24.79 38.11 16.36
CA THR A 664 24.57 39.21 17.30
C THR A 664 23.54 38.81 18.34
N ALA A 665 23.47 39.50 19.46
CA ALA A 665 22.48 39.22 20.51
C ALA A 665 21.06 39.25 19.94
N GLY A 666 20.28 38.19 20.16
CA GLY A 666 18.95 38.05 19.62
C GLY A 666 18.86 37.61 18.14
N CYS A 667 20.02 37.36 17.48
CA CYS A 667 20.10 36.91 16.10
C CYS A 667 21.13 35.78 15.93
N GLU A 668 20.68 34.57 16.20
CA GLU A 668 21.52 33.37 16.22
C GLU A 668 21.33 32.52 14.94
N ILE A 669 20.38 32.88 14.08
CA ILE A 669 20.04 32.16 12.83
C ILE A 669 20.60 32.93 11.64
N ASP A 670 21.32 32.24 10.77
CA ASP A 670 21.85 32.79 9.51
C ASP A 670 20.77 32.79 8.41
N PHE A 671 20.14 33.93 8.21
CA PHE A 671 19.14 34.12 7.16
C PHE A 671 19.72 34.42 5.77
N SER A 672 21.05 34.53 5.61
CA SER A 672 21.69 34.93 4.34
C SER A 672 21.41 33.96 3.19
N THR A 673 21.15 32.69 3.50
CA THR A 673 20.88 31.66 2.51
C THR A 673 19.39 31.33 2.36
N LEU A 674 18.50 32.07 3.03
CA LEU A 674 17.06 31.82 2.95
C LEU A 674 16.48 32.31 1.63
N PRO A 675 15.86 31.43 0.81
CA PRO A 675 15.23 31.84 -0.45
C PRO A 675 14.21 32.97 -0.26
N ALA A 676 14.23 33.94 -1.18
CA ALA A 676 13.38 35.13 -1.08
C ALA A 676 11.88 34.80 -1.07
N ASN A 677 11.49 33.70 -1.72
CA ASN A 677 10.10 33.25 -1.82
C ASN A 677 9.68 32.22 -0.75
N PHE A 678 10.53 31.96 0.25
CA PHE A 678 10.20 31.00 1.32
C PHE A 678 8.89 31.37 2.03
N GLY A 679 7.91 30.46 1.99
CA GLY A 679 6.62 30.58 2.66
C GLY A 679 5.68 31.64 2.08
N ILE A 680 6.08 32.42 1.08
CA ILE A 680 5.25 33.45 0.44
C ILE A 680 4.81 33.08 -0.97
N ALA A 681 5.37 32.03 -1.54
CA ALA A 681 4.94 31.45 -2.81
C ALA A 681 5.19 29.93 -2.82
N SER A 682 4.43 29.20 -3.63
CA SER A 682 4.79 27.80 -3.89
C SER A 682 6.14 27.75 -4.60
N PRO A 683 7.08 26.94 -4.10
CA PRO A 683 8.33 26.70 -4.82
C PRO A 683 8.11 25.85 -6.07
N ASN A 684 6.98 25.13 -6.17
CA ASN A 684 6.70 24.17 -7.22
C ASN A 684 5.69 24.74 -8.22
N GLN A 685 5.94 24.51 -9.49
CA GLN A 685 5.08 24.90 -10.61
C GLN A 685 4.66 23.64 -11.38
N TYR A 686 3.37 23.56 -11.69
CA TYR A 686 2.82 22.47 -12.49
C TYR A 686 3.07 22.72 -13.98
N GLY A 687 3.88 21.88 -14.61
CA GLY A 687 4.19 21.98 -16.03
C GLY A 687 3.15 21.35 -16.95
N ALA A 688 1.91 21.13 -16.48
CA ALA A 688 0.79 20.54 -17.25
C ALA A 688 1.18 19.23 -17.98
N TYR A 689 1.95 18.39 -17.34
CA TYR A 689 2.46 17.14 -17.91
C TYR A 689 1.39 16.04 -17.99
N PRO A 690 1.52 15.09 -18.96
CA PRO A 690 0.64 13.94 -19.06
C PRO A 690 0.87 12.93 -17.92
N ARG A 691 -0.18 12.14 -17.64
CA ARG A 691 -0.19 11.13 -16.56
C ARG A 691 0.85 10.04 -16.82
N THR A 692 1.60 9.68 -15.79
CA THR A 692 2.48 8.51 -15.80
C THR A 692 1.67 7.23 -15.96
N TRP A 693 2.17 6.26 -16.75
CA TRP A 693 1.55 4.98 -16.97
C TRP A 693 2.58 3.87 -17.10
N ASN A 694 2.14 2.63 -16.85
CA ASN A 694 2.94 1.43 -16.99
C ASN A 694 2.35 0.53 -18.09
N LEU A 695 3.19 -0.01 -18.96
CA LEU A 695 2.87 -1.12 -19.84
C LEU A 695 3.37 -2.40 -19.19
N GLU A 696 2.45 -3.24 -18.72
CA GLU A 696 2.75 -4.52 -18.12
C GLU A 696 2.50 -5.65 -19.11
N GLN A 697 3.48 -6.53 -19.26
CA GLN A 697 3.38 -7.80 -19.96
C GLN A 697 3.48 -8.93 -18.95
N GLY A 698 2.64 -9.94 -19.08
CA GLY A 698 2.68 -11.16 -18.31
C GLY A 698 2.60 -12.39 -19.19
N ILE A 699 3.44 -13.38 -18.92
CA ILE A 699 3.35 -14.73 -19.46
C ILE A 699 3.28 -15.67 -18.27
N GLU A 700 2.29 -16.56 -18.27
CA GLU A 700 2.09 -17.53 -17.20
C GLU A 700 1.76 -18.91 -17.75
N ILE A 701 2.36 -19.94 -17.21
CA ILE A 701 1.95 -21.32 -17.41
C ILE A 701 1.48 -21.87 -16.07
N GLN A 702 0.25 -22.37 -16.04
CA GLN A 702 -0.34 -23.00 -14.87
C GLN A 702 -0.67 -24.46 -15.21
N HIS A 703 -0.25 -25.38 -14.35
CA HIS A 703 -0.43 -26.82 -14.58
C HIS A 703 -0.88 -27.54 -13.30
N GLU A 704 -1.91 -28.38 -13.41
CA GLU A 704 -2.32 -29.33 -12.39
C GLU A 704 -1.43 -30.57 -12.47
N LEU A 705 -0.39 -30.66 -11.62
CA LEU A 705 0.56 -31.78 -11.59
C LEU A 705 -0.13 -33.10 -11.21
N ILE A 706 -0.91 -33.06 -10.17
CA ILE A 706 -1.81 -34.12 -9.69
C ILE A 706 -3.11 -33.47 -9.22
N PRO A 707 -4.20 -34.21 -9.12
CA PRO A 707 -5.45 -33.67 -8.62
C PRO A 707 -5.25 -32.88 -7.32
N ARG A 708 -5.79 -31.64 -7.30
CA ARG A 708 -5.69 -30.67 -6.16
C ARG A 708 -4.32 -30.02 -5.94
N LEU A 709 -3.30 -30.31 -6.75
CA LEU A 709 -2.00 -29.62 -6.71
C LEU A 709 -1.72 -28.95 -8.03
N SER A 710 -1.70 -27.61 -8.03
CA SER A 710 -1.27 -26.83 -9.18
C SER A 710 0.08 -26.16 -8.94
N VAL A 711 0.84 -25.99 -10.00
CA VAL A 711 2.06 -25.18 -10.07
C VAL A 711 1.89 -24.11 -11.13
N THR A 712 2.49 -22.96 -10.89
CA THR A 712 2.44 -21.80 -11.78
C THR A 712 3.83 -21.24 -11.95
N GLY A 713 4.27 -21.05 -13.19
CA GLY A 713 5.47 -20.31 -13.53
C GLY A 713 5.08 -19.04 -14.28
N SER A 714 5.55 -17.87 -13.83
CA SER A 714 5.17 -16.60 -14.40
C SER A 714 6.37 -15.71 -14.65
N TRP A 715 6.31 -14.92 -15.72
CA TRP A 715 7.22 -13.82 -15.98
C TRP A 715 6.43 -12.54 -16.20
N PHE A 716 6.85 -11.46 -15.54
CA PHE A 716 6.25 -10.15 -15.66
C PHE A 716 7.29 -9.11 -16.02
N LYS A 717 6.93 -8.21 -16.94
CA LYS A 717 7.75 -7.07 -17.32
C LYS A 717 6.92 -5.80 -17.30
N GLY A 718 7.39 -4.78 -16.60
CA GLY A 718 6.82 -3.44 -16.57
C GLY A 718 7.74 -2.44 -17.28
N ALA A 719 7.17 -1.55 -18.10
CA ALA A 719 7.84 -0.40 -18.67
C ALA A 719 7.06 0.86 -18.34
N PHE A 720 7.68 1.77 -17.59
CA PHE A 720 7.04 3.00 -17.13
C PHE A 720 7.30 4.14 -18.13
N HIS A 721 6.25 4.90 -18.41
CA HIS A 721 6.25 6.00 -19.37
C HIS A 721 5.76 7.29 -18.72
N ASN A 722 6.09 8.43 -19.34
CA ASN A 722 5.79 9.76 -18.84
C ASN A 722 6.28 9.96 -17.39
N LEU A 723 7.51 9.52 -17.13
CA LEU A 723 8.14 9.73 -15.86
C LEU A 723 8.47 11.21 -15.68
N THR A 724 8.11 11.74 -14.53
CA THR A 724 8.31 13.17 -14.23
C THR A 724 9.69 13.45 -13.67
N ARG A 725 10.16 14.67 -13.86
CA ARG A 725 11.31 15.27 -13.18
C ARG A 725 10.93 16.65 -12.66
N THR A 726 11.63 17.09 -11.63
CA THR A 726 11.58 18.44 -11.11
C THR A 726 12.83 19.17 -11.56
N LEU A 727 12.69 20.32 -12.19
CA LEU A 727 13.78 21.20 -12.60
C LEU A 727 13.70 22.51 -11.85
N ASN A 728 14.79 22.94 -11.22
CA ASN A 728 14.85 24.30 -10.70
C ASN A 728 15.19 25.29 -11.83
N GLN A 729 14.20 26.03 -12.30
CA GLN A 729 14.33 26.98 -13.41
C GLN A 729 15.37 28.08 -13.17
N SER A 730 15.62 28.42 -11.90
CA SER A 730 16.62 29.43 -11.56
C SER A 730 18.07 28.96 -11.83
N TRP A 731 18.25 27.62 -11.90
CA TRP A 731 19.58 27.04 -12.16
C TRP A 731 19.65 26.28 -13.48
N LEU A 732 18.59 26.38 -14.28
CA LEU A 732 18.49 25.67 -15.55
C LEU A 732 19.61 26.08 -16.51
N TYR A 733 20.20 25.11 -17.18
CA TYR A 733 21.22 25.28 -18.20
C TYR A 733 20.85 24.46 -19.43
N GLU A 734 20.74 25.15 -20.57
CA GLU A 734 20.32 24.55 -21.85
C GLU A 734 21.48 24.08 -22.72
N GLY A 735 22.73 24.21 -22.24
CA GLY A 735 23.91 23.71 -22.95
C GLY A 735 23.96 22.18 -23.01
N ALA A 736 24.72 21.69 -24.00
CA ALA A 736 24.80 20.24 -24.28
C ALA A 736 25.39 19.40 -23.13
N ASP A 737 26.30 19.96 -22.35
CA ASP A 737 26.90 19.28 -21.20
C ASP A 737 26.49 19.97 -19.89
N PRO A 738 25.64 19.36 -19.07
CA PRO A 738 25.23 19.92 -17.79
C PRO A 738 26.37 20.24 -16.82
N ARG A 739 27.54 19.62 -17.00
CA ARG A 739 28.73 19.90 -16.18
C ARG A 739 29.31 21.30 -16.41
N GLN A 740 28.92 21.95 -17.51
CA GLN A 740 29.33 23.32 -17.84
C GLN A 740 28.31 24.37 -17.34
N ASN A 741 27.35 23.98 -16.53
CA ASN A 741 26.37 24.90 -15.98
C ASN A 741 27.07 26.03 -15.17
N PRO A 742 26.95 27.31 -15.56
CA PRO A 742 27.67 28.43 -14.91
C PRO A 742 27.18 28.71 -13.48
N ASN A 743 26.05 28.17 -13.09
CA ASN A 743 25.55 28.25 -11.72
C ASN A 743 26.34 27.36 -10.74
N TYR A 744 27.27 26.55 -11.24
CA TYR A 744 28.07 25.63 -10.47
C TYR A 744 29.56 25.74 -10.73
N THR A 745 30.32 25.47 -9.68
CA THR A 745 31.80 25.38 -9.75
C THR A 745 32.21 23.94 -9.47
N PRO A 746 32.98 23.29 -10.36
CA PRO A 746 33.49 21.95 -10.12
C PRO A 746 34.51 21.92 -8.98
N THR A 747 34.45 20.91 -8.16
CA THR A 747 35.37 20.64 -7.06
C THR A 747 35.67 19.14 -7.03
N THR A 748 36.92 18.75 -6.89
CA THR A 748 37.30 17.35 -6.76
C THR A 748 37.26 16.94 -5.31
N VAL A 749 36.56 15.83 -5.07
CA VAL A 749 36.57 15.09 -3.80
C VAL A 749 37.01 13.65 -4.08
N TYR A 750 37.37 12.89 -3.06
CA TYR A 750 37.87 11.53 -3.26
C TYR A 750 36.93 10.49 -2.63
N ASN A 751 36.71 9.41 -3.36
CA ASN A 751 35.92 8.27 -2.87
C ASN A 751 36.68 7.60 -1.70
N VAL A 752 36.07 7.64 -0.52
CA VAL A 752 36.69 7.09 0.70
C VAL A 752 36.87 5.57 0.69
N LEU A 753 36.22 4.85 -0.24
CA LEU A 753 36.35 3.40 -0.38
C LEU A 753 37.48 3.01 -1.33
N THR A 754 37.76 3.84 -2.35
CA THR A 754 38.67 3.47 -3.45
C THR A 754 39.81 4.44 -3.66
N GLY A 755 39.74 5.64 -3.07
CA GLY A 755 40.67 6.73 -3.32
C GLY A 755 40.51 7.45 -4.68
N ALA A 756 39.55 7.02 -5.50
CA ALA A 756 39.33 7.59 -6.82
C ALA A 756 38.75 9.01 -6.74
N PRO A 757 39.21 9.94 -7.64
CA PRO A 757 38.66 11.27 -7.67
C PRO A 757 37.23 11.30 -8.19
N ILE A 758 36.37 12.10 -7.55
CA ILE A 758 35.00 12.38 -7.96
C ILE A 758 34.83 13.87 -8.12
N THR A 759 34.38 14.32 -9.29
CA THR A 759 34.02 15.71 -9.49
C THR A 759 32.62 15.96 -8.96
N VAL A 760 32.49 16.87 -8.03
CA VAL A 760 31.22 17.38 -7.49
C VAL A 760 31.08 18.86 -7.82
N TYR A 761 29.87 19.36 -7.81
CA TYR A 761 29.53 20.69 -8.26
C TYR A 761 28.90 21.50 -7.14
N ALA A 762 29.60 22.56 -6.73
CA ALA A 762 29.11 23.54 -5.75
C ALA A 762 28.32 24.64 -6.43
N ARG A 763 27.19 25.04 -5.84
CA ARG A 763 26.47 26.22 -6.32
C ARG A 763 27.30 27.48 -6.07
N THR A 764 27.33 28.40 -7.05
CA THR A 764 27.95 29.71 -6.89
C THR A 764 27.15 30.58 -5.91
N ALA A 765 27.78 31.58 -5.29
CA ALA A 765 27.09 32.50 -4.38
C ALA A 765 25.92 33.22 -5.07
N ALA A 766 26.09 33.60 -6.34
CA ALA A 766 25.03 34.21 -7.13
C ALA A 766 23.86 33.26 -7.35
N ALA A 767 24.10 31.98 -7.68
CA ALA A 767 23.05 30.99 -7.88
C ALA A 767 22.29 30.69 -6.59
N GLN A 768 22.89 30.84 -5.43
CA GLN A 768 22.26 30.62 -4.15
C GLN A 768 21.23 31.67 -3.76
N ALA A 769 21.53 32.94 -4.13
CA ALA A 769 20.61 34.04 -3.88
C ALA A 769 19.33 33.99 -4.74
N LEU A 770 19.31 33.13 -5.78
CA LEU A 770 18.15 32.99 -6.64
C LEU A 770 16.98 32.29 -5.92
N PRO A 771 15.73 32.67 -6.21
CA PRO A 771 14.57 32.04 -5.63
C PRO A 771 14.44 30.60 -6.11
N THR A 772 13.91 29.72 -5.25
CA THR A 772 13.55 28.36 -5.64
C THR A 772 12.34 28.39 -6.58
N ARG A 773 12.49 27.85 -7.80
CA ARG A 773 11.46 27.84 -8.84
C ARG A 773 11.45 26.47 -9.52
N ASN A 774 10.88 25.49 -8.85
CA ASN A 774 10.81 24.13 -9.36
C ASN A 774 9.70 24.00 -10.39
N LEU A 775 10.00 23.48 -11.56
CA LEU A 775 9.06 23.09 -12.59
C LEU A 775 8.99 21.58 -12.68
N ASP A 776 7.83 21.00 -12.43
CA ASP A 776 7.58 19.60 -12.67
C ASP A 776 7.14 19.39 -14.13
N THR A 777 7.85 18.53 -14.82
CA THR A 777 7.62 18.21 -16.23
C THR A 777 7.96 16.76 -16.53
N ILE A 778 7.72 16.31 -17.75
CA ILE A 778 8.15 14.98 -18.22
C ILE A 778 9.67 15.00 -18.44
N ASP A 779 10.32 13.92 -18.07
CA ASP A 779 11.66 13.59 -18.51
C ASP A 779 11.62 12.57 -19.65
N PRO A 780 11.84 12.96 -20.90
CA PRO A 780 11.80 12.03 -22.03
C PRO A 780 12.92 10.98 -22.02
N ASN A 781 14.01 11.27 -21.29
CA ASN A 781 15.18 10.39 -21.21
C ASN A 781 15.12 9.44 -20.01
N ARG A 782 14.22 9.69 -19.06
CA ARG A 782 14.05 8.84 -17.90
C ARG A 782 13.39 7.53 -18.28
N LYS A 783 13.99 6.41 -17.85
CA LYS A 783 13.48 5.07 -18.10
C LYS A 783 13.39 4.32 -16.79
N ARG A 784 12.28 3.62 -16.60
CA ARG A 784 12.11 2.70 -15.49
C ARG A 784 11.54 1.40 -16.02
N THR A 785 12.19 0.30 -15.70
CA THR A 785 11.75 -1.04 -16.08
C THR A 785 11.71 -1.93 -14.85
N TYR A 786 10.81 -2.88 -14.89
CA TYR A 786 10.64 -3.91 -13.87
C TYR A 786 10.60 -5.28 -14.54
N ASN A 787 11.25 -6.26 -13.91
CA ASN A 787 11.19 -7.66 -14.31
C ASN A 787 11.01 -8.55 -13.09
N ALA A 788 10.11 -9.53 -13.18
CA ALA A 788 9.88 -10.52 -12.14
C ALA A 788 9.70 -11.92 -12.74
N PHE A 789 10.18 -12.93 -12.01
CA PHE A 789 9.93 -14.33 -12.27
C PHE A 789 9.36 -14.95 -10.99
N ASN A 790 8.16 -15.54 -11.10
CA ASN A 790 7.51 -16.20 -9.98
C ASN A 790 7.36 -17.68 -10.30
N MET A 791 7.54 -18.51 -9.27
CA MET A 791 7.20 -19.93 -9.29
C MET A 791 6.35 -20.21 -8.07
N GLU A 792 5.13 -20.67 -8.29
CA GLU A 792 4.14 -20.84 -7.24
C GLU A 792 3.57 -22.24 -7.25
N PHE A 793 3.12 -22.69 -6.09
CA PHE A 793 2.35 -23.90 -5.96
C PHE A 793 1.15 -23.68 -5.05
N ARG A 794 0.09 -24.40 -5.30
CA ARG A 794 -1.11 -24.44 -4.47
C ARG A 794 -1.64 -25.86 -4.38
N ALA A 795 -1.72 -26.37 -3.15
CA ALA A 795 -2.25 -27.69 -2.85
C ALA A 795 -3.49 -27.59 -1.96
N ARG A 796 -4.58 -28.24 -2.37
CA ARG A 796 -5.79 -28.45 -1.59
C ARG A 796 -5.84 -29.93 -1.23
N LEU A 797 -5.21 -30.27 -0.10
CA LEU A 797 -5.16 -31.65 0.37
C LEU A 797 -6.50 -32.06 0.99
N GLY A 798 -6.76 -33.34 1.12
CA GLY A 798 -8.01 -33.83 1.72
C GLY A 798 -8.25 -33.30 3.14
N LYS A 799 -9.49 -33.30 3.60
CA LYS A 799 -9.91 -32.93 4.96
C LYS A 799 -9.67 -31.43 5.29
N GLY A 800 -9.65 -30.53 4.28
CA GLY A 800 -9.47 -29.09 4.49
C GLY A 800 -8.02 -28.64 4.69
N ALA A 801 -7.05 -29.52 4.48
CA ALA A 801 -5.64 -29.12 4.47
C ALA A 801 -5.29 -28.29 3.23
N GLN A 802 -4.53 -27.22 3.43
CA GLN A 802 -4.09 -26.33 2.36
C GLN A 802 -2.62 -26.01 2.53
N LEU A 803 -1.92 -25.95 1.42
CA LEU A 803 -0.53 -25.49 1.35
C LEU A 803 -0.34 -24.67 0.09
N PHE A 804 0.24 -23.48 0.24
CA PHE A 804 0.55 -22.60 -0.89
C PHE A 804 1.82 -21.80 -0.64
N GLY A 805 2.45 -21.36 -1.72
CA GLY A 805 3.67 -20.59 -1.63
C GLY A 805 4.45 -20.58 -2.92
N GLY A 806 5.71 -20.13 -2.85
CA GLY A 806 6.59 -20.10 -4.02
C GLY A 806 7.76 -19.15 -3.87
N PHE A 807 8.42 -18.93 -4.98
CA PHE A 807 9.58 -18.05 -5.13
C PHE A 807 9.21 -16.85 -5.99
N ALA A 808 9.74 -15.67 -5.64
CA ALA A 808 9.73 -14.49 -6.51
C ALA A 808 11.15 -13.92 -6.63
N PHE A 809 11.51 -13.57 -7.85
CA PHE A 809 12.77 -12.90 -8.21
C PHE A 809 12.41 -11.61 -8.92
N GLU A 810 12.70 -10.46 -8.31
CA GLU A 810 12.24 -9.16 -8.76
C GLU A 810 13.41 -8.19 -8.93
N ARG A 811 13.38 -7.38 -10.00
CA ARG A 811 14.38 -6.34 -10.22
C ARG A 811 13.74 -5.13 -10.91
N GLN A 812 13.96 -3.94 -10.35
CA GLN A 812 13.65 -2.65 -10.96
C GLN A 812 14.95 -1.94 -11.33
N LEU A 813 14.98 -1.32 -12.50
CA LEU A 813 16.09 -0.48 -12.97
C LEU A 813 15.54 0.90 -13.34
N ASP A 814 16.18 1.96 -12.84
CA ASP A 814 15.84 3.36 -13.13
C ASP A 814 17.04 4.05 -13.82
N VAL A 815 16.81 4.75 -14.92
CA VAL A 815 17.76 5.63 -15.59
C VAL A 815 17.22 7.04 -15.46
N ASN A 816 17.91 7.90 -14.69
CA ASN A 816 17.49 9.27 -14.38
C ASN A 816 18.67 10.23 -14.49
N CYS A 817 19.27 10.30 -15.69
CA CYS A 817 20.52 11.03 -15.96
C CYS A 817 20.31 12.46 -16.49
N THR A 818 19.17 13.05 -16.27
CA THR A 818 18.91 14.44 -16.67
C THR A 818 19.34 15.41 -15.57
N ALA A 819 20.30 16.23 -15.86
CA ALA A 819 21.03 17.08 -14.89
C ALA A 819 21.05 18.57 -15.27
N ALA A 820 20.08 19.03 -16.04
CA ALA A 820 20.07 20.38 -16.61
C ALA A 820 20.15 21.51 -15.55
N ASP A 821 19.69 21.28 -14.35
CA ASP A 821 19.69 22.21 -13.22
C ASP A 821 20.65 21.82 -12.08
N ASN A 822 21.16 20.57 -12.08
CA ASN A 822 22.08 20.08 -11.05
C ASN A 822 23.01 18.99 -11.61
N PRO A 823 24.27 19.33 -11.93
CA PRO A 823 25.22 18.35 -12.46
C PRO A 823 25.51 17.15 -11.55
N ASN A 824 25.32 17.29 -10.24
CA ASN A 824 25.54 16.19 -9.29
C ASN A 824 24.57 15.03 -9.48
N THR A 825 23.43 15.27 -10.13
CA THR A 825 22.47 14.19 -10.43
C THR A 825 23.00 13.17 -11.45
N LEU A 826 24.09 13.48 -12.17
CA LEU A 826 24.77 12.53 -13.06
C LEU A 826 25.53 11.43 -12.31
N LEU A 827 25.75 11.60 -11.01
CA LEU A 827 26.41 10.59 -10.21
C LEU A 827 25.46 9.41 -9.97
N MET A 828 25.83 8.22 -10.45
CA MET A 828 25.07 6.96 -10.30
C MET A 828 23.61 7.05 -10.76
N CYS A 829 23.35 7.75 -11.86
CA CYS A 829 22.02 7.98 -12.39
C CYS A 829 21.47 6.85 -13.28
N ASP A 830 22.27 5.84 -13.61
CA ASP A 830 21.95 4.78 -14.57
C ASP A 830 22.14 3.40 -13.95
N ASP A 831 21.05 2.83 -13.46
CA ASP A 831 21.07 1.50 -12.84
C ASP A 831 21.40 0.36 -13.83
N THR A 832 21.31 0.60 -15.14
CA THR A 832 21.70 -0.42 -16.13
C THR A 832 23.20 -0.63 -16.21
N LYS A 833 23.99 0.33 -15.70
CA LYS A 833 25.46 0.26 -15.59
C LYS A 833 25.92 -0.28 -14.24
N ASN A 834 25.00 -0.53 -13.33
CA ASN A 834 25.28 -1.05 -12.01
C ASN A 834 24.79 -2.49 -11.92
N ASP A 835 25.49 -3.33 -11.19
CA ASP A 835 25.11 -4.72 -10.97
C ASP A 835 23.96 -4.81 -9.95
N VAL A 836 22.79 -4.29 -10.32
CA VAL A 836 21.60 -4.35 -9.48
C VAL A 836 21.12 -5.80 -9.36
N PRO A 837 21.12 -6.41 -8.17
CA PRO A 837 20.75 -7.80 -8.00
C PRO A 837 19.22 -7.98 -8.06
N PHE A 838 18.77 -9.20 -8.39
CA PHE A 838 17.39 -9.57 -8.16
C PHE A 838 17.10 -9.70 -6.66
N SER A 839 16.05 -9.06 -6.19
CA SER A 839 15.44 -9.33 -4.89
C SER A 839 14.84 -10.74 -4.92
N LYS A 840 15.19 -11.57 -3.95
CA LYS A 840 14.78 -12.98 -3.90
C LYS A 840 13.89 -13.19 -2.70
N GLN A 841 12.71 -13.74 -2.93
CA GLN A 841 11.74 -14.08 -1.90
C GLN A 841 11.36 -15.55 -2.01
N PHE A 842 11.15 -16.19 -0.87
CA PHE A 842 10.46 -17.47 -0.78
C PHE A 842 9.42 -17.38 0.33
N LYS A 843 8.22 -17.85 0.06
CA LYS A 843 7.09 -17.85 1.00
C LYS A 843 6.38 -19.18 0.92
N VAL A 844 5.96 -19.68 2.07
CA VAL A 844 5.08 -20.83 2.16
C VAL A 844 4.17 -20.69 3.37
N ALA A 845 2.90 -21.00 3.20
CA ALA A 845 1.95 -21.01 4.29
C ALA A 845 0.94 -22.14 4.10
N GLY A 846 0.41 -22.65 5.21
CA GLY A 846 -0.59 -23.69 5.13
C GLY A 846 -1.10 -24.15 6.48
N ASN A 847 -2.06 -25.04 6.40
CA ASN A 847 -2.65 -25.72 7.54
C ASN A 847 -2.88 -27.18 7.24
N TYR A 848 -2.76 -28.02 8.27
CA TYR A 848 -2.99 -29.45 8.18
C TYR A 848 -3.78 -29.95 9.39
N PRO A 849 -4.97 -30.56 9.18
CA PRO A 849 -5.73 -31.18 10.25
C PRO A 849 -5.11 -32.53 10.63
N LEU A 850 -4.76 -32.65 11.90
CA LEU A 850 -4.25 -33.88 12.52
C LEU A 850 -5.43 -34.67 13.16
N PRO A 851 -5.23 -35.93 13.51
CA PRO A 851 -6.20 -36.70 14.29
C PRO A 851 -6.65 -35.98 15.58
N TYR A 852 -7.76 -36.41 16.13
CA TYR A 852 -8.34 -35.92 17.39
C TYR A 852 -8.76 -34.43 17.37
N GLY A 853 -9.01 -33.81 16.19
CA GLY A 853 -9.42 -32.42 16.08
C GLY A 853 -8.31 -31.41 16.33
N ILE A 854 -7.06 -31.83 16.22
CA ILE A 854 -5.89 -30.95 16.26
C ILE A 854 -5.69 -30.35 14.87
N GLN A 855 -5.37 -29.08 14.79
CA GLN A 855 -4.96 -28.40 13.57
C GLN A 855 -3.59 -27.78 13.77
N PHE A 856 -2.67 -28.11 12.89
CA PHE A 856 -1.35 -27.51 12.80
C PHE A 856 -1.31 -26.55 11.63
N SER A 857 -0.75 -25.38 11.83
CA SER A 857 -0.62 -24.35 10.79
C SER A 857 0.70 -23.64 10.92
N GLY A 858 1.20 -23.13 9.80
CA GLY A 858 2.43 -22.37 9.81
C GLY A 858 2.60 -21.48 8.58
N SER A 859 3.50 -20.54 8.70
CA SER A 859 4.00 -19.75 7.59
C SER A 859 5.50 -19.56 7.73
N PHE A 860 6.20 -19.64 6.61
CA PHE A 860 7.61 -19.31 6.51
C PHE A 860 7.83 -18.32 5.37
N GLN A 861 8.61 -17.30 5.64
CA GLN A 861 9.05 -16.35 4.63
C GLN A 861 10.53 -16.04 4.77
N THR A 862 11.17 -15.91 3.63
CA THR A 862 12.51 -15.37 3.54
C THR A 862 12.58 -14.36 2.41
N SER A 863 13.02 -13.15 2.71
CA SER A 863 13.05 -12.03 1.76
C SER A 863 14.27 -11.16 1.97
N ALA A 864 14.63 -10.38 0.96
CA ALA A 864 15.60 -9.31 1.13
C ALA A 864 15.10 -8.34 2.20
N GLY A 865 16.00 -7.82 3.01
CA GLY A 865 15.68 -6.89 4.07
C GLY A 865 15.01 -5.62 3.54
N PRO A 866 14.17 -4.97 4.34
CA PRO A 866 13.48 -3.77 3.93
C PRO A 866 14.47 -2.65 3.65
N ASN A 867 14.09 -1.75 2.76
CA ASN A 867 14.88 -0.58 2.40
C ASN A 867 14.14 0.73 2.64
N GLY A 868 13.18 0.71 3.54
CA GLY A 868 12.50 1.90 4.04
C GLY A 868 11.41 2.48 3.15
N THR A 869 11.34 2.15 1.86
CA THR A 869 10.30 2.66 0.96
C THR A 869 9.78 1.54 0.05
N PRO A 870 8.46 1.32 -0.05
CA PRO A 870 7.90 0.34 -0.96
C PRO A 870 8.35 0.60 -2.40
N GLY A 871 8.83 -0.44 -3.09
CA GLY A 871 9.28 -0.35 -4.47
C GLY A 871 10.73 0.09 -4.67
N THR A 872 11.48 0.41 -3.59
CA THR A 872 12.91 0.61 -3.64
C THR A 872 13.64 -0.60 -3.04
N ILE A 873 14.71 -1.05 -3.65
CA ILE A 873 15.41 -2.27 -3.23
C ILE A 873 16.54 -1.97 -2.25
N THR A 874 17.10 -0.77 -2.30
CA THR A 874 18.16 -0.33 -1.38
C THR A 874 18.20 1.18 -1.25
N SER A 875 18.79 1.66 -0.16
CA SER A 875 19.10 3.07 0.02
C SER A 875 20.47 3.39 -0.56
N THR A 876 20.59 4.54 -1.22
CA THR A 876 21.88 5.08 -1.66
C THR A 876 22.82 5.19 -0.47
N GLN A 877 24.05 4.67 -0.61
CA GLN A 877 25.09 4.84 0.37
C GLN A 877 26.01 5.95 -0.12
N TYR A 878 26.31 6.89 0.76
CA TYR A 878 26.96 8.13 0.39
C TYR A 878 28.02 8.55 1.41
N MET A 879 28.92 9.41 0.99
CA MET A 879 29.71 10.21 1.92
C MET A 879 29.10 11.60 2.03
N ALA A 880 28.79 12.04 3.25
CA ALA A 880 28.36 13.40 3.52
C ALA A 880 29.58 14.28 3.75
N ILE A 881 29.84 15.19 2.83
CA ILE A 881 30.97 16.15 2.90
C ILE A 881 30.40 17.49 3.34
N THR A 882 30.91 18.02 4.46
CA THR A 882 30.48 19.28 5.05
C THR A 882 31.56 20.34 4.84
N ARG A 883 31.17 21.56 4.43
CA ARG A 883 32.11 22.70 4.28
C ARG A 883 32.84 22.95 5.59
N GLY A 884 34.12 23.32 5.46
CA GLY A 884 34.99 23.57 6.62
C GLY A 884 35.27 22.34 7.51
N SER A 885 34.81 21.17 7.10
CA SER A 885 35.03 19.94 7.88
C SER A 885 36.41 19.34 7.57
N THR A 886 37.15 19.01 8.61
CA THR A 886 38.43 18.29 8.52
C THR A 886 38.23 16.75 8.50
N ARG A 887 36.99 16.25 8.55
CA ARG A 887 36.71 14.81 8.61
C ARG A 887 37.18 14.06 7.38
N TYR A 888 37.13 14.71 6.22
CA TYR A 888 37.47 14.05 4.98
C TYR A 888 38.94 13.60 4.88
N PRO A 889 39.96 14.44 5.24
CA PRO A 889 41.33 13.98 5.28
C PRO A 889 41.60 12.86 6.28
N ALA A 890 40.90 12.84 7.40
CA ALA A 890 41.07 11.85 8.45
C ALA A 890 40.53 10.44 8.06
N ASN A 891 39.61 10.37 7.10
CA ASN A 891 38.97 9.13 6.64
C ASN A 891 39.44 8.65 5.27
N CYS A 892 40.43 9.29 4.71
CA CYS A 892 40.96 8.97 3.41
C CYS A 892 41.84 7.70 3.48
N PRO A 893 41.75 6.78 2.45
CA PRO A 893 42.61 5.63 2.40
C PRO A 893 44.09 6.05 2.34
N SER A 894 44.94 5.33 3.08
CA SER A 894 46.39 5.62 3.05
C SER A 894 47.06 5.04 1.79
N PRO A 895 47.86 5.82 1.04
CA PRO A 895 48.14 7.23 1.27
C PRO A 895 47.03 8.17 0.81
N CYS A 896 46.65 9.10 1.66
CA CYS A 896 45.72 10.15 1.31
C CYS A 896 46.27 11.00 0.16
N PRO A 897 45.52 11.29 -0.90
CA PRO A 897 46.01 12.14 -1.98
C PRO A 897 46.45 13.49 -1.45
N ALA A 898 47.60 13.98 -1.90
CA ALA A 898 48.09 15.33 -1.56
C ALA A 898 47.04 16.36 -1.98
N GLY A 899 46.61 17.24 -1.05
CA GLY A 899 45.56 18.22 -1.31
C GLY A 899 44.13 17.66 -1.10
N SER A 900 43.94 16.61 -0.35
CA SER A 900 42.61 16.13 0.09
C SER A 900 41.78 17.28 0.62
N VAL A 901 40.55 17.45 0.06
CA VAL A 901 39.92 18.76 0.08
C VAL A 901 39.11 18.93 1.35
N ILE A 902 39.41 19.96 2.10
CA ILE A 902 38.44 20.64 2.94
C ILE A 902 37.56 21.46 2.00
N LEU A 903 36.27 21.16 1.93
CA LEU A 903 35.37 22.00 1.14
C LEU A 903 35.46 23.45 1.65
N PRO A 904 35.63 24.45 0.75
CA PRO A 904 35.73 25.86 1.16
C PRO A 904 34.53 26.24 2.06
N SER A 905 34.73 27.20 2.94
CA SER A 905 33.63 27.73 3.78
C SER A 905 32.51 28.34 2.95
N THR A 906 32.80 28.69 1.70
CA THR A 906 31.85 29.19 0.71
C THR A 906 31.17 28.10 -0.09
N PHE A 907 31.55 26.82 0.08
CA PHE A 907 30.92 25.70 -0.64
C PHE A 907 29.44 25.57 -0.32
N GLN A 908 28.62 25.27 -1.35
CA GLN A 908 27.19 25.12 -1.20
C GLN A 908 26.67 23.93 -2.03
N PRO A 909 25.79 23.10 -1.43
CA PRO A 909 25.16 23.26 -0.08
C PRO A 909 26.16 23.07 1.05
N ALA A 910 25.79 23.48 2.25
CA ALA A 910 26.67 23.35 3.43
C ALA A 910 27.15 21.90 3.64
N THR A 911 26.32 20.94 3.31
CA THR A 911 26.65 19.52 3.26
C THR A 911 26.22 18.94 1.92
N LEU A 912 27.10 18.22 1.25
CA LEU A 912 26.82 17.51 0.01
C LEU A 912 26.89 16.00 0.26
N SER A 913 25.83 15.28 -0.07
CA SER A 913 25.82 13.82 -0.07
C SER A 913 26.30 13.30 -1.43
N VAL A 914 27.48 12.72 -1.46
CA VAL A 914 28.09 12.15 -2.67
C VAL A 914 27.82 10.64 -2.69
N PRO A 915 27.02 10.13 -3.64
CA PRO A 915 26.74 8.72 -3.72
C PRO A 915 28.01 7.93 -4.06
N LEU A 916 28.29 6.89 -3.32
CA LEU A 916 29.44 6.01 -3.54
C LEU A 916 29.03 4.58 -3.91
N ILE A 917 27.86 4.14 -3.49
CA ILE A 917 27.29 2.85 -3.85
C ILE A 917 25.92 3.14 -4.45
N ALA A 918 25.66 2.59 -5.62
CA ALA A 918 24.43 2.84 -6.35
C ALA A 918 23.18 2.48 -5.54
N PRO A 919 22.09 3.20 -5.72
CA PRO A 919 20.78 2.74 -5.26
C PRO A 919 20.55 1.32 -5.79
N SER A 920 19.90 0.47 -5.02
CA SER A 920 19.56 -0.90 -5.41
C SER A 920 20.73 -1.89 -5.57
N ALA A 921 21.98 -1.49 -5.38
CA ALA A 921 23.12 -2.40 -5.42
C ALA A 921 23.31 -3.22 -4.14
N TYR A 922 22.60 -2.89 -3.07
CA TYR A 922 22.83 -3.46 -1.75
C TYR A 922 21.54 -3.66 -0.94
N PHE A 923 21.41 -4.81 -0.32
CA PHE A 923 20.34 -5.11 0.64
C PHE A 923 20.89 -5.09 2.07
N ILE A 924 20.08 -4.64 3.05
CA ILE A 924 20.37 -4.94 4.44
C ILE A 924 20.11 -6.43 4.71
N GLN A 925 20.19 -6.86 5.94
CA GLN A 925 20.10 -8.29 6.27
C GLN A 925 18.81 -8.93 5.76
N ARG A 926 18.91 -10.21 5.39
CA ARG A 926 17.79 -11.03 4.95
C ARG A 926 16.86 -11.34 6.13
N ILE A 927 15.58 -11.13 5.92
CA ILE A 927 14.56 -11.48 6.88
C ILE A 927 14.19 -12.94 6.69
N ASN A 928 14.29 -13.73 7.77
CA ASN A 928 13.82 -15.11 7.83
C ASN A 928 12.84 -15.21 8.99
N GLN A 929 11.59 -15.55 8.72
CA GLN A 929 10.54 -15.64 9.72
C GLN A 929 9.75 -16.93 9.56
N LEU A 930 9.66 -17.69 10.64
CA LEU A 930 8.84 -18.88 10.75
C LEU A 930 7.83 -18.67 11.89
N ASP A 931 6.55 -18.79 11.56
CA ASP A 931 5.44 -18.68 12.48
C ASP A 931 4.64 -19.96 12.50
N LEU A 932 4.29 -20.45 13.68
CA LEU A 932 3.55 -21.70 13.87
C LEU A 932 2.34 -21.47 14.77
N LYS A 933 1.28 -22.25 14.51
CA LYS A 933 0.04 -22.27 15.31
C LYS A 933 -0.44 -23.69 15.49
N LEU A 934 -0.79 -24.02 16.73
CA LEU A 934 -1.46 -25.26 17.10
C LEU A 934 -2.83 -24.93 17.68
N GLN A 935 -3.85 -25.60 17.18
CA GLN A 935 -5.23 -25.42 17.62
C GLN A 935 -5.85 -26.79 17.92
N LYS A 936 -6.65 -26.87 18.97
CA LYS A 936 -7.45 -28.05 19.28
C LYS A 936 -8.92 -27.70 19.21
N ASN A 937 -9.69 -28.43 18.40
CA ASN A 937 -11.12 -28.22 18.25
C ASN A 937 -11.91 -29.19 19.15
N PHE A 938 -12.71 -28.65 20.05
CA PHE A 938 -13.68 -29.36 20.88
C PHE A 938 -15.06 -29.03 20.35
N GLN A 939 -15.86 -30.07 20.09
CA GLN A 939 -17.21 -29.92 19.58
C GLN A 939 -18.22 -30.27 20.66
N PHE A 940 -19.12 -29.34 21.00
CA PHE A 940 -20.19 -29.50 21.97
C PHE A 940 -21.55 -29.23 21.30
N GLY A 941 -22.11 -30.24 20.62
CA GLY A 941 -23.29 -30.04 19.82
C GLY A 941 -23.05 -29.05 18.67
N ARG A 942 -23.68 -27.88 18.73
CA ARG A 942 -23.50 -26.79 17.74
C ARG A 942 -22.36 -25.84 18.08
N ILE A 943 -21.84 -25.90 19.29
CA ILE A 943 -20.78 -25.02 19.75
C ILE A 943 -19.44 -25.69 19.52
N SER A 944 -18.53 -24.97 18.91
CA SER A 944 -17.13 -25.36 18.75
C SER A 944 -16.24 -24.45 19.57
N PHE A 945 -15.43 -24.99 20.46
CA PHE A 945 -14.43 -24.28 21.24
C PHE A 945 -13.02 -24.69 20.80
N SER A 946 -12.19 -23.73 20.46
CA SER A 946 -10.88 -23.97 19.86
C SER A 946 -9.80 -23.13 20.55
N PRO A 947 -9.17 -23.62 21.63
CA PRO A 947 -7.98 -23.03 22.20
C PRO A 947 -6.82 -23.10 21.20
N GLN A 948 -5.94 -22.09 21.23
CA GLN A 948 -4.87 -21.88 20.27
C GLN A 948 -3.58 -21.52 21.00
N LEU A 949 -2.47 -22.08 20.51
CA LEU A 949 -1.11 -21.68 20.86
C LEU A 949 -0.41 -21.18 19.60
N GLU A 950 0.16 -19.99 19.65
CA GLU A 950 0.84 -19.36 18.53
C GLU A 950 2.29 -19.05 18.91
N VAL A 951 3.24 -19.30 18.02
CA VAL A 951 4.64 -18.93 18.18
C VAL A 951 5.06 -18.19 16.92
N PHE A 952 5.42 -16.93 17.06
CA PHE A 952 5.89 -16.09 15.96
C PHE A 952 7.39 -15.91 16.02
N ASN A 953 8.03 -15.80 14.85
CA ASN A 953 9.48 -15.70 14.71
C ASN A 953 10.18 -16.78 15.53
N ILE A 954 9.82 -18.05 15.32
CA ILE A 954 10.32 -19.19 16.11
C ILE A 954 11.84 -19.35 16.03
N ASN A 955 12.42 -18.98 14.89
CA ASN A 955 13.86 -18.96 14.64
C ASN A 955 14.56 -17.78 15.33
N ASN A 956 13.82 -16.91 16.00
CA ASN A 956 14.29 -15.75 16.72
C ASN A 956 15.22 -14.84 15.90
N SER A 957 14.88 -14.63 14.62
CA SER A 957 15.64 -13.78 13.70
C SER A 957 15.80 -12.37 14.24
N ASP A 958 17.01 -11.84 14.19
CA ASP A 958 17.41 -10.51 14.62
C ASP A 958 17.70 -9.56 13.45
N ALA A 959 17.18 -9.87 12.26
CA ALA A 959 17.46 -9.11 11.05
C ALA A 959 17.22 -7.61 11.24
N MET A 960 18.16 -6.78 10.78
CA MET A 960 18.02 -5.33 10.79
C MET A 960 16.81 -4.89 9.97
N ILE A 961 15.98 -4.02 10.55
CA ILE A 961 14.85 -3.37 9.88
C ILE A 961 15.24 -1.99 9.36
N SER A 962 16.04 -1.26 10.12
CA SER A 962 16.56 0.05 9.72
C SER A 962 17.97 0.27 10.26
N VAL A 963 18.71 1.13 9.60
CA VAL A 963 20.06 1.55 10.00
C VAL A 963 20.06 2.98 10.51
N VAL A 964 21.01 3.31 11.36
CA VAL A 964 21.18 4.67 11.91
C VAL A 964 21.46 5.66 10.78
N THR A 965 22.40 5.33 9.91
CA THR A 965 22.75 6.18 8.75
C THR A 965 23.38 5.37 7.61
N ASN A 966 23.17 5.87 6.39
CA ASN A 966 23.84 5.40 5.17
C ASN A 966 25.08 6.25 4.80
N ASN A 967 25.47 7.19 5.67
CA ASN A 967 26.68 7.99 5.47
C ASN A 967 27.92 7.17 5.86
N ILE A 968 28.73 6.82 4.88
CA ILE A 968 29.95 5.99 5.04
C ILE A 968 30.98 6.63 5.97
N LEU A 969 31.00 7.95 6.08
CA LEU A 969 31.89 8.69 6.98
C LEU A 969 31.44 8.71 8.43
N SER A 970 30.22 8.27 8.72
CA SER A 970 29.71 8.21 10.08
C SER A 970 30.32 7.04 10.83
N SER A 971 30.70 7.23 12.10
CA SER A 971 31.10 6.15 12.99
C SER A 971 29.97 5.13 13.24
N SER A 972 28.71 5.55 13.02
CA SER A 972 27.52 4.72 13.14
C SER A 972 27.03 4.20 11.78
N TYR A 973 27.89 4.23 10.75
CA TYR A 973 27.53 3.74 9.42
C TYR A 973 27.03 2.29 9.47
N ARG A 974 25.80 2.08 8.96
CA ARG A 974 25.10 0.79 8.94
C ARG A 974 24.91 0.13 10.31
N TYR A 975 25.04 0.87 11.40
CA TYR A 975 24.65 0.36 12.71
C TYR A 975 23.13 0.16 12.75
N ALA A 976 22.69 -0.87 13.43
CA ALA A 976 21.27 -1.16 13.57
C ALA A 976 20.58 -0.03 14.38
N ASN A 977 19.55 0.57 13.81
CA ASN A 977 18.63 1.48 14.50
C ASN A 977 17.42 0.71 15.05
N SER A 978 16.97 -0.32 14.32
CA SER A 978 15.95 -1.25 14.79
C SER A 978 16.16 -2.63 14.16
N ILE A 979 15.76 -3.66 14.90
CA ILE A 979 15.80 -5.07 14.47
C ILE A 979 14.40 -5.68 14.48
N MET A 980 14.23 -6.86 13.89
CA MET A 980 12.97 -7.59 13.95
C MET A 980 12.51 -7.80 15.39
N GLN A 981 11.20 -7.91 15.58
CA GLN A 981 10.61 -8.34 16.86
C GLN A 981 11.11 -9.75 17.20
N PRO A 982 11.53 -10.00 18.44
CA PRO A 982 12.00 -11.32 18.83
C PRO A 982 10.86 -12.35 18.82
N ARG A 983 11.20 -13.61 19.04
CA ARG A 983 10.24 -14.70 19.15
C ARG A 983 9.19 -14.36 20.22
N MET A 984 7.91 -14.53 19.83
CA MET A 984 6.75 -14.29 20.69
C MET A 984 5.90 -15.55 20.80
N ILE A 985 5.41 -15.82 21.98
CA ILE A 985 4.41 -16.86 22.24
C ILE A 985 3.10 -16.18 22.61
N GLY A 986 2.01 -16.68 22.05
CA GLY A 986 0.69 -16.20 22.33
C GLY A 986 -0.30 -17.33 22.54
N VAL A 987 -1.33 -17.05 23.29
CA VAL A 987 -2.49 -17.93 23.47
C VAL A 987 -3.73 -17.24 22.94
N GLY A 988 -4.64 -18.03 22.44
CA GLY A 988 -5.91 -17.55 21.95
C GLY A 988 -7.02 -18.60 22.11
N ALA A 989 -8.22 -18.17 21.86
CA ALA A 989 -9.36 -19.05 21.81
C ALA A 989 -10.36 -18.58 20.75
N GLN A 990 -11.02 -19.54 20.12
CA GLN A 990 -12.16 -19.27 19.26
C GLN A 990 -13.36 -20.08 19.73
N LEU A 991 -14.49 -19.42 19.86
CA LEU A 991 -15.78 -20.01 20.14
C LEU A 991 -16.69 -19.76 18.94
N LYS A 992 -17.29 -20.81 18.36
CA LYS A 992 -18.26 -20.71 17.25
C LYS A 992 -19.58 -21.36 17.69
N TRP A 993 -20.72 -20.76 17.28
CA TRP A 993 -22.06 -21.28 17.55
C TRP A 993 -23.03 -21.14 16.38
#